data_ba23ae18e1447fff86e5eb7d286e5978
#
_entry.id   ba23ae18e1447fff86e5eb7d286e5978
#
_cell.length_a   1.000
_cell.length_b   1.000
_cell.length_c   1.000
_cell.angle_alpha   90.00
_cell.angle_beta   90.00
_cell.angle_gamma   90.00
#
_symmetry.space_group_name_H-M   'P 1'
#
loop_
_entity.id
_entity.type
_entity.pdbx_description
1 polymer ?
#
loop_
_entity_poly.entity_id
_entity_poly.type
_entity_poly.pdbx_seq_one_letter_code
_entity_poly.pdbx_strand_id
1 'polypeptide(L)'
;MRVTQSIFVLLLLLSINGQAQQTSSYNLDFEKVEAGFPQGWSGYGTGKPSNYKISLDSVHTRSGKYAVSLEYVGDNPDSEIGILFFVPNTYQGKKITLSGYIKNKEITDGFSSLWMGIDHPDGKNFVASGTVKNVNETSDWQKYELTLDMNPANTRQFILSVSLSGGGKVWFDDLKLTVDGKDIEELTPYEIPPFAAESDKEFDKGAMIDFPDLNQQKIDDLVLLGKIWGFLKYHHPAIAKGEYNWDYELFRFLPDYLQADDNKQRDRLISEWIDKLGFVPLNTIDRPVLGEVFIKPDLTWVENSDMDNDLKERLRYIYQNRHYGHHYYVLIEHFGSPLFLHENKYEQMSVPDAGFRLLALYRYWNMVHYFYPSKYLTDKKWDEVLAEYIPYFMDINDRLGYERTVLRMIAEIRDSHAANLLEGGDQIRRSGGQWNSPIKVRFAEDKLVVSGYRALRDTVLTTEAADSVMGLKKGDIITHIDGKPVQTIVDSLRMYFPASNEPTRLKNMEFEMLRSNQSVIRLNYLSSGESRKKDIRLLHPYYVEFYPSDTTRYTLIGKRKDIGFIRDEILREEDVPVIRKVFAHTKGIVIDLRCRPVLAGRALSSWFVSSETPFRKCTRGNPNHPGEFYFTPCDTVYPSKGPSYKGKVVVLVDENTLSEGEYQAMMFRAGQNTVILGSQTSGADGRVSDIFLPGGIKTWISGFGVYYPDGGQTQRVGIVPDIEVKPTVKGLAEGRDELLEKAIEVVEKEYKSNGA
;
A
#
# COMPACT_ATOMS: atom_id res chain seq x y z
N MET A 1 15.72 9.45 -6.35
CA MET A 1 14.58 8.78 -5.68
C MET A 1 13.52 9.74 -5.12
N ARG A 2 13.84 11.02 -4.78
CA ARG A 2 12.87 12.01 -4.25
C ARG A 2 11.88 12.56 -5.30
N VAL A 3 12.25 12.67 -6.56
CA VAL A 3 11.43 13.26 -7.65
C VAL A 3 10.15 12.46 -7.93
N THR A 4 10.22 11.14 -7.87
CA THR A 4 9.09 10.25 -8.15
C THR A 4 7.97 10.32 -7.10
N GLN A 5 8.28 10.65 -5.84
CA GLN A 5 7.28 10.69 -4.77
C GLN A 5 6.49 12.01 -4.73
N SER A 6 7.13 13.13 -5.05
CA SER A 6 6.46 14.44 -5.05
C SER A 6 5.48 14.61 -6.22
N ILE A 7 5.78 14.01 -7.36
CA ILE A 7 4.87 13.99 -8.53
C ILE A 7 3.63 13.13 -8.24
N PHE A 8 3.74 12.10 -7.40
CA PHE A 8 2.63 11.20 -7.08
C PHE A 8 1.52 11.85 -6.23
N VAL A 9 1.85 12.79 -5.36
CA VAL A 9 0.86 13.51 -4.53
C VAL A 9 0.06 14.52 -5.37
N LEU A 10 0.67 15.12 -6.40
CA LEU A 10 0.01 16.09 -7.27
C LEU A 10 -0.90 15.42 -8.32
N LEU A 11 -0.56 14.20 -8.75
CA LEU A 11 -1.33 13.42 -9.74
C LEU A 11 -2.73 13.00 -9.26
N LEU A 12 -2.96 12.91 -7.96
CA LEU A 12 -4.27 12.55 -7.38
C LEU A 12 -5.31 13.68 -7.45
N LEU A 13 -4.91 14.92 -7.73
CA LEU A 13 -5.80 16.10 -7.71
C LEU A 13 -6.20 16.62 -9.12
N LEU A 14 -5.61 16.10 -10.19
CA LEU A 14 -5.81 16.64 -11.55
C LEU A 14 -6.46 15.67 -12.56
N SER A 15 -7.18 14.64 -12.11
CA SER A 15 -7.99 13.81 -13.01
C SER A 15 -9.28 14.56 -13.42
N ILE A 16 -9.16 15.59 -14.23
CA ILE A 16 -10.29 16.26 -14.87
C ILE A 16 -10.31 15.89 -16.35
N ASN A 17 -11.44 15.30 -16.75
CA ASN A 17 -11.91 15.00 -18.08
C ASN A 17 -11.28 15.82 -19.22
N GLY A 18 -10.48 15.18 -20.06
CA GLY A 18 -10.05 15.72 -21.35
C GLY A 18 -10.64 14.90 -22.48
N GLN A 19 -11.70 15.38 -23.10
CA GLN A 19 -12.11 14.92 -24.43
C GLN A 19 -11.03 15.28 -25.45
N ALA A 20 -10.67 14.31 -26.28
CA ALA A 20 -9.73 14.47 -27.37
C ALA A 20 -10.15 15.60 -28.31
N GLN A 21 -9.30 16.60 -28.45
CA GLN A 21 -9.37 17.57 -29.53
C GLN A 21 -8.03 17.64 -30.27
N GLN A 22 -8.11 17.60 -31.59
CA GLN A 22 -7.10 17.50 -32.62
C GLN A 22 -5.95 18.52 -32.49
N THR A 23 -4.72 18.02 -32.67
CA THR A 23 -3.53 18.68 -33.21
C THR A 23 -3.30 20.14 -32.87
N SER A 24 -2.72 20.41 -31.73
CA SER A 24 -1.84 21.54 -31.55
C SER A 24 -0.46 21.02 -31.20
N SER A 25 0.59 21.59 -31.79
CA SER A 25 1.96 21.27 -31.40
C SER A 25 2.11 21.36 -29.88
N TYR A 26 2.73 20.35 -29.28
CA TYR A 26 3.05 20.36 -27.87
C TYR A 26 4.07 21.49 -27.61
N ASN A 27 3.77 22.38 -26.65
CA ASN A 27 4.62 23.54 -26.33
C ASN A 27 5.92 23.10 -25.60
N LEU A 28 6.73 22.29 -26.26
CA LEU A 28 7.98 21.76 -25.69
C LEU A 28 9.16 22.73 -25.89
N ASP A 29 9.00 23.72 -26.76
CA ASP A 29 9.93 24.83 -27.02
C ASP A 29 9.61 26.08 -26.17
N PHE A 30 8.55 26.04 -25.32
CA PHE A 30 8.08 27.11 -24.46
C PHE A 30 7.61 28.41 -25.16
N GLU A 31 7.45 28.41 -26.47
CA GLU A 31 7.09 29.59 -27.25
C GLU A 31 5.63 30.04 -27.11
N LYS A 32 4.73 29.15 -26.69
CA LYS A 32 3.34 29.46 -26.42
C LYS A 32 3.16 29.87 -24.95
N VAL A 33 2.66 31.10 -24.73
CA VAL A 33 2.57 31.71 -23.40
C VAL A 33 1.11 32.03 -23.07
N GLU A 34 0.68 31.66 -21.88
CA GLU A 34 -0.63 31.96 -21.32
C GLU A 34 -0.46 32.54 -19.90
N ALA A 35 -1.04 33.72 -19.67
CA ALA A 35 -0.95 34.41 -18.37
C ALA A 35 0.49 34.54 -17.80
N GLY A 36 1.51 34.67 -18.68
CA GLY A 36 2.92 34.81 -18.29
C GLY A 36 3.64 33.50 -17.92
N PHE A 37 3.01 32.37 -18.21
CA PHE A 37 3.52 31.03 -17.96
C PHE A 37 3.51 30.19 -19.26
N PRO A 38 4.38 29.17 -19.42
CA PRO A 38 4.32 28.31 -20.61
C PRO A 38 2.99 27.59 -20.70
N GLN A 39 2.26 27.75 -21.81
CA GLN A 39 0.95 27.12 -22.03
C GLN A 39 1.04 25.60 -21.94
N GLY A 40 0.12 24.98 -21.17
CA GLY A 40 0.03 23.54 -20.97
C GLY A 40 0.97 22.97 -19.91
N TRP A 41 1.91 23.76 -19.41
CA TRP A 41 2.79 23.37 -18.31
C TRP A 41 2.20 23.73 -16.95
N SER A 42 2.55 22.98 -15.92
CA SER A 42 2.10 23.20 -14.53
C SER A 42 3.29 23.17 -13.58
N GLY A 43 3.35 24.13 -12.66
CA GLY A 43 4.41 24.18 -11.64
C GLY A 43 4.16 23.16 -10.50
N TYR A 44 5.23 22.58 -9.99
CA TYR A 44 5.21 21.79 -8.77
C TYR A 44 6.45 22.09 -7.92
N GLY A 45 6.40 21.77 -6.63
CA GLY A 45 7.55 21.91 -5.75
C GLY A 45 7.40 21.17 -4.44
N THR A 46 8.53 20.87 -3.81
CA THR A 46 8.62 20.30 -2.46
C THR A 46 9.16 21.36 -1.49
N GLY A 47 8.80 21.27 -0.22
CA GLY A 47 9.24 22.23 0.80
C GLY A 47 8.49 23.56 0.72
N LYS A 48 9.22 24.69 0.59
CA LYS A 48 8.63 26.03 0.44
C LYS A 48 8.72 26.50 -1.01
N PRO A 49 7.67 26.32 -1.83
CA PRO A 49 7.67 26.79 -3.23
C PRO A 49 7.94 28.29 -3.37
N SER A 50 7.63 29.09 -2.33
CA SER A 50 7.92 30.54 -2.28
C SER A 50 9.40 30.88 -2.30
N ASN A 51 10.29 29.93 -2.01
CA ASN A 51 11.75 30.13 -2.10
C ASN A 51 12.27 29.95 -3.54
N TYR A 52 11.40 29.66 -4.48
CA TYR A 52 11.77 29.52 -5.88
C TYR A 52 10.92 30.41 -6.77
N LYS A 53 11.50 30.83 -7.87
CA LYS A 53 10.83 31.58 -8.92
C LYS A 53 10.86 30.78 -10.22
N ILE A 54 9.68 30.55 -10.79
CA ILE A 54 9.53 30.04 -12.17
C ILE A 54 9.22 31.25 -13.05
N SER A 55 9.96 31.43 -14.14
CA SER A 55 9.73 32.52 -15.08
C SER A 55 10.12 32.15 -16.50
N LEU A 56 9.53 32.85 -17.47
CA LEU A 56 9.99 32.87 -18.85
C LEU A 56 11.12 33.91 -18.96
N ASP A 57 12.24 33.50 -19.55
CA ASP A 57 13.40 34.35 -19.83
C ASP A 57 13.48 34.55 -21.33
N SER A 58 13.54 35.79 -21.76
CA SER A 58 13.68 36.17 -23.19
C SER A 58 15.08 36.67 -23.54
N VAL A 59 16.00 36.64 -22.57
CA VAL A 59 17.40 37.06 -22.75
C VAL A 59 18.32 35.88 -22.90
N HIS A 60 18.07 34.83 -22.09
CA HIS A 60 18.86 33.60 -22.07
C HIS A 60 18.06 32.48 -22.73
N THR A 61 17.91 32.53 -24.05
CA THR A 61 17.25 31.47 -24.84
C THR A 61 18.29 30.67 -25.62
N ARG A 62 17.97 29.39 -25.88
CA ARG A 62 18.76 28.56 -26.80
C ARG A 62 18.31 28.81 -28.23
N SER A 63 17.00 28.87 -28.42
CA SER A 63 16.33 29.23 -29.66
C SER A 63 15.07 30.03 -29.38
N GLY A 64 14.39 30.50 -30.42
CA GLY A 64 13.10 31.20 -30.31
C GLY A 64 13.16 32.45 -29.43
N LYS A 65 12.07 32.72 -28.74
CA LYS A 65 11.88 33.94 -27.93
C LYS A 65 11.94 33.68 -26.42
N TYR A 66 11.61 32.47 -25.98
CA TYR A 66 11.50 32.16 -24.56
C TYR A 66 12.23 30.87 -24.17
N ALA A 67 12.86 30.88 -23.02
CA ALA A 67 13.27 29.70 -22.26
C ALA A 67 12.60 29.73 -20.90
N VAL A 68 12.40 28.55 -20.27
CA VAL A 68 11.94 28.49 -18.89
C VAL A 68 13.11 28.57 -17.95
N SER A 69 13.03 29.44 -16.93
CA SER A 69 14.02 29.52 -15.87
C SER A 69 13.42 29.17 -14.51
N LEU A 70 14.16 28.38 -13.74
CA LEU A 70 13.89 28.06 -12.34
C LEU A 70 15.04 28.64 -11.51
N GLU A 71 14.70 29.44 -10.49
CA GLU A 71 15.68 30.18 -9.70
C GLU A 71 15.36 30.06 -8.21
N TYR A 72 16.38 29.72 -7.43
CA TYR A 72 16.28 29.74 -5.98
C TYR A 72 16.48 31.17 -5.46
N VAL A 73 15.56 31.62 -4.60
CA VAL A 73 15.54 32.99 -4.04
C VAL A 73 15.48 33.00 -2.51
N GLY A 74 15.66 31.85 -1.86
CA GLY A 74 15.56 31.68 -0.41
C GLY A 74 16.90 31.62 0.32
N ASP A 75 16.87 31.34 1.62
CA ASP A 75 18.06 31.29 2.47
C ASP A 75 18.66 29.88 2.68
N ASN A 76 17.91 28.81 2.39
CA ASN A 76 18.37 27.43 2.56
C ASN A 76 17.75 26.50 1.50
N PRO A 77 18.56 25.91 0.59
CA PRO A 77 18.07 25.19 -0.58
C PRO A 77 17.77 23.70 -0.31
N ASP A 78 16.85 23.37 0.60
CA ASP A 78 16.46 22.00 0.96
C ASP A 78 15.26 21.44 0.16
N SER A 79 14.92 22.05 -0.98
CA SER A 79 13.70 21.72 -1.73
C SER A 79 13.97 21.59 -3.22
N GLU A 80 12.97 21.14 -3.96
CA GLU A 80 12.97 21.03 -5.41
C GLU A 80 11.78 21.78 -6.00
N ILE A 81 12.02 22.49 -7.11
CA ILE A 81 10.99 23.12 -7.93
C ILE A 81 11.07 22.59 -9.36
N GLY A 82 9.92 22.48 -10.00
CA GLY A 82 9.87 22.09 -11.40
C GLY A 82 8.58 22.48 -12.08
N ILE A 83 8.54 22.23 -13.37
CA ILE A 83 7.31 22.24 -14.17
C ILE A 83 7.13 20.91 -14.84
N LEU A 84 5.89 20.53 -15.07
CA LEU A 84 5.53 19.29 -15.73
C LEU A 84 4.54 19.53 -16.87
N PHE A 85 4.59 18.63 -17.85
CA PHE A 85 3.74 18.65 -19.02
C PHE A 85 3.19 17.24 -19.28
N PHE A 86 1.90 17.15 -19.65
CA PHE A 86 1.26 15.88 -20.01
C PHE A 86 1.08 15.77 -21.51
N VAL A 87 1.64 14.72 -22.12
CA VAL A 87 1.36 14.34 -23.51
C VAL A 87 0.27 13.26 -23.47
N PRO A 88 -1.00 13.61 -23.80
CA PRO A 88 -2.17 12.75 -23.51
C PRO A 88 -2.34 11.56 -24.45
N ASN A 89 -1.45 11.39 -25.43
CA ASN A 89 -1.55 10.36 -26.45
C ASN A 89 -0.41 9.35 -26.30
N THR A 90 -0.64 8.13 -26.77
CA THR A 90 0.44 7.18 -27.05
C THR A 90 0.70 7.11 -28.58
N TYR A 91 1.80 6.48 -28.94
CA TYR A 91 2.27 6.38 -30.35
C TYR A 91 2.81 4.97 -30.60
N GLN A 92 2.74 4.51 -31.85
CA GLN A 92 3.38 3.25 -32.26
C GLN A 92 4.88 3.38 -32.18
N GLY A 93 5.52 2.45 -31.45
CA GLY A 93 6.98 2.40 -31.32
C GLY A 93 7.44 1.57 -30.12
N LYS A 94 8.76 1.43 -30.00
CA LYS A 94 9.40 0.64 -28.92
C LYS A 94 10.18 1.47 -27.94
N LYS A 95 10.66 2.65 -28.38
CA LYS A 95 11.49 3.54 -27.55
C LYS A 95 10.97 4.96 -27.64
N ILE A 96 10.88 5.63 -26.51
CA ILE A 96 10.60 7.05 -26.43
C ILE A 96 11.81 7.79 -25.87
N THR A 97 12.15 8.90 -26.49
CA THR A 97 13.30 9.72 -26.09
C THR A 97 12.86 11.15 -25.86
N LEU A 98 13.07 11.63 -24.63
CA LEU A 98 13.02 13.05 -24.28
C LEU A 98 14.41 13.63 -24.41
N SER A 99 14.58 14.69 -25.18
CA SER A 99 15.80 15.48 -25.24
C SER A 99 15.49 16.94 -24.95
N GLY A 100 16.50 17.70 -24.53
CA GLY A 100 16.38 19.14 -24.28
C GLY A 100 17.69 19.75 -23.89
N TYR A 101 17.75 21.07 -23.86
CA TYR A 101 18.95 21.82 -23.49
C TYR A 101 18.80 22.38 -22.08
N ILE A 102 19.89 22.30 -21.31
CA ILE A 102 20.00 22.79 -19.94
C ILE A 102 21.19 23.74 -19.85
N LYS A 103 20.99 24.89 -19.21
CA LYS A 103 22.02 25.85 -18.85
C LYS A 103 21.95 26.15 -17.37
N ASN A 104 23.07 25.96 -16.64
CA ASN A 104 23.17 26.16 -15.20
C ASN A 104 23.95 27.42 -14.86
N LYS A 105 23.55 28.08 -13.75
CA LYS A 105 24.31 29.18 -13.15
C LYS A 105 24.31 29.01 -11.62
N GLU A 106 25.51 28.84 -11.06
CA GLU A 106 25.75 28.83 -9.60
C GLU A 106 24.88 27.81 -8.85
N ILE A 107 24.72 26.59 -9.43
CA ILE A 107 23.99 25.52 -8.76
C ILE A 107 24.77 25.05 -7.54
N THR A 108 24.11 25.11 -6.37
CA THR A 108 24.68 24.69 -5.09
C THR A 108 23.80 23.62 -4.43
N ASP A 109 24.45 22.63 -3.82
CA ASP A 109 23.79 21.56 -3.05
C ASP A 109 22.69 20.79 -3.79
N GLY A 110 22.79 20.70 -5.15
CA GLY A 110 21.78 20.06 -5.95
C GLY A 110 22.15 19.84 -7.41
N PHE A 111 21.14 19.85 -8.27
CA PHE A 111 21.25 19.62 -9.71
C PHE A 111 20.02 20.15 -10.44
N SER A 112 20.17 20.35 -11.75
CA SER A 112 19.04 20.46 -12.67
C SER A 112 18.75 19.17 -13.37
N SER A 113 17.50 18.90 -13.79
CA SER A 113 17.15 17.62 -14.41
C SER A 113 16.06 17.68 -15.47
N LEU A 114 16.12 16.73 -16.41
CA LEU A 114 15.00 16.29 -17.23
C LEU A 114 14.49 14.96 -16.66
N TRP A 115 13.18 14.84 -16.51
CA TRP A 115 12.50 13.63 -16.09
C TRP A 115 11.38 13.28 -17.06
N MET A 116 11.19 11.98 -17.30
CA MET A 116 10.06 11.46 -18.06
C MET A 116 9.48 10.24 -17.39
N GLY A 117 8.15 10.16 -17.36
CA GLY A 117 7.39 8.99 -16.94
C GLY A 117 6.44 8.52 -18.04
N ILE A 118 6.30 7.21 -18.19
CA ILE A 118 5.30 6.55 -19.02
C ILE A 118 4.17 6.13 -18.07
N ASP A 119 3.03 6.79 -18.17
CA ASP A 119 1.87 6.53 -17.32
C ASP A 119 1.11 5.29 -17.80
N HIS A 120 0.74 4.43 -16.86
CA HIS A 120 -0.02 3.22 -17.14
C HIS A 120 -1.50 3.54 -17.43
N PRO A 121 -2.23 2.75 -18.23
CA PRO A 121 -3.66 2.96 -18.49
C PRO A 121 -4.55 3.09 -17.25
N ASP A 122 -4.16 2.52 -16.09
CA ASP A 122 -4.90 2.68 -14.83
C ASP A 122 -4.79 4.10 -14.23
N GLY A 123 -3.89 4.93 -14.73
CA GLY A 123 -3.68 6.30 -14.28
C GLY A 123 -3.11 6.44 -12.87
N LYS A 124 -2.63 5.35 -12.25
CA LYS A 124 -2.12 5.34 -10.88
C LYS A 124 -0.63 5.03 -10.79
N ASN A 125 -0.05 4.45 -11.83
CA ASN A 125 1.30 3.93 -11.80
C ASN A 125 2.07 4.28 -13.08
N PHE A 126 3.40 4.27 -12.98
CA PHE A 126 4.28 4.39 -14.14
C PHE A 126 4.71 3.02 -14.64
N VAL A 127 4.61 2.80 -15.95
CA VAL A 127 5.20 1.64 -16.64
C VAL A 127 6.71 1.73 -16.60
N ALA A 128 7.24 2.93 -16.88
CA ALA A 128 8.65 3.25 -16.80
C ALA A 128 8.83 4.73 -16.43
N SER A 129 9.95 5.06 -15.81
CA SER A 129 10.36 6.45 -15.59
C SER A 129 11.87 6.56 -15.51
N GLY A 130 12.39 7.74 -15.79
CA GLY A 130 13.82 7.99 -15.72
C GLY A 130 14.14 9.46 -15.51
N THR A 131 15.39 9.74 -15.15
CA THR A 131 15.90 11.09 -14.91
C THR A 131 17.32 11.20 -15.47
N VAL A 132 17.58 12.26 -16.21
CA VAL A 132 18.96 12.69 -16.53
C VAL A 132 19.24 13.99 -15.80
N LYS A 133 20.44 14.11 -15.21
CA LYS A 133 20.82 15.22 -14.33
C LYS A 133 22.01 15.99 -14.91
N ASN A 134 21.98 17.33 -14.79
CA ASN A 134 23.15 18.17 -14.91
C ASN A 134 23.63 18.58 -13.51
N VAL A 135 24.78 18.05 -13.10
CA VAL A 135 25.38 18.29 -11.78
C VAL A 135 26.45 19.40 -11.81
N ASN A 136 26.69 20.03 -12.96
CA ASN A 136 27.67 21.11 -13.10
C ASN A 136 27.13 22.38 -12.40
N GLU A 137 27.95 23.00 -11.56
CA GLU A 137 27.59 24.24 -10.86
C GLU A 137 27.20 25.34 -11.83
N THR A 138 28.02 25.52 -12.89
CA THR A 138 27.78 26.46 -13.98
C THR A 138 28.13 25.83 -15.30
N SER A 139 27.22 25.88 -16.27
CA SER A 139 27.41 25.36 -17.62
C SER A 139 26.66 26.23 -18.63
N ASP A 140 27.19 26.37 -19.81
CA ASP A 140 26.41 26.86 -20.95
C ASP A 140 25.48 25.77 -21.47
N TRP A 141 24.68 26.09 -22.48
CA TRP A 141 23.66 25.19 -23.06
C TRP A 141 24.29 23.84 -23.47
N GLN A 142 23.84 22.78 -22.81
CA GLN A 142 24.25 21.39 -23.09
C GLN A 142 23.00 20.56 -23.37
N LYS A 143 23.08 19.68 -24.36
CA LYS A 143 22.02 18.77 -24.71
C LYS A 143 22.03 17.56 -23.79
N TYR A 144 20.85 17.19 -23.27
CA TYR A 144 20.60 15.99 -22.47
C TYR A 144 19.54 15.14 -23.13
N GLU A 145 19.68 13.81 -23.02
CA GLU A 145 18.74 12.85 -23.61
C GLU A 145 18.42 11.74 -22.60
N LEU A 146 17.14 11.36 -22.54
CA LEU A 146 16.62 10.27 -21.72
C LEU A 146 15.76 9.37 -22.59
N THR A 147 16.13 8.10 -22.72
CA THR A 147 15.38 7.11 -23.50
C THR A 147 14.78 6.05 -22.58
N LEU A 148 13.51 5.73 -22.77
CA LEU A 148 12.80 4.66 -22.10
C LEU A 148 12.24 3.69 -23.13
N ASP A 149 12.20 2.40 -22.77
CA ASP A 149 11.44 1.41 -23.52
C ASP A 149 9.95 1.63 -23.31
N MET A 150 9.16 1.53 -24.36
CA MET A 150 7.72 1.74 -24.33
C MET A 150 6.97 0.63 -25.04
N ASN A 151 5.73 0.41 -24.61
CA ASN A 151 4.74 -0.39 -25.30
C ASN A 151 3.44 0.43 -25.42
N PRO A 152 2.97 0.75 -26.63
CA PRO A 152 1.76 1.54 -26.83
C PRO A 152 0.54 1.00 -26.08
N ALA A 153 0.37 -0.31 -26.03
CA ALA A 153 -0.75 -0.96 -25.34
C ALA A 153 -0.78 -0.71 -23.82
N ASN A 154 0.36 -0.32 -23.24
CA ASN A 154 0.50 -0.07 -21.80
C ASN A 154 0.77 1.40 -21.47
N THR A 155 0.62 2.27 -22.44
CA THR A 155 0.92 3.69 -22.29
C THR A 155 -0.37 4.50 -22.39
N ARG A 156 -0.78 5.12 -21.29
CA ARG A 156 -1.90 6.08 -21.31
C ARG A 156 -1.46 7.44 -21.82
N GLN A 157 -0.35 7.93 -21.31
CA GLN A 157 0.22 9.24 -21.60
C GLN A 157 1.70 9.28 -21.21
N PHE A 158 2.40 10.29 -21.67
CA PHE A 158 3.74 10.59 -21.18
C PHE A 158 3.69 11.84 -20.29
N ILE A 159 4.49 11.83 -19.23
CA ILE A 159 4.64 12.97 -18.33
C ILE A 159 6.09 13.41 -18.41
N LEU A 160 6.29 14.68 -18.75
CA LEU A 160 7.59 15.30 -18.86
C LEU A 160 7.79 16.27 -17.72
N SER A 161 8.99 16.40 -17.22
CA SER A 161 9.32 17.39 -16.20
C SER A 161 10.71 17.93 -16.35
N VAL A 162 10.87 19.20 -16.03
CA VAL A 162 12.15 19.86 -15.83
C VAL A 162 12.20 20.41 -14.42
N SER A 163 13.34 20.27 -13.73
CA SER A 163 13.43 20.66 -12.31
C SER A 163 14.80 21.22 -11.91
N LEU A 164 14.78 21.99 -10.82
CA LEU A 164 15.93 22.45 -10.05
C LEU A 164 15.81 21.91 -8.63
N SER A 165 16.81 21.18 -8.17
CA SER A 165 17.02 20.81 -6.78
C SER A 165 18.24 21.58 -6.25
N GLY A 166 18.12 22.15 -5.05
CA GLY A 166 19.21 22.95 -4.48
C GLY A 166 19.12 24.44 -4.85
N GLY A 167 20.22 25.18 -4.68
CA GLY A 167 20.32 26.61 -4.97
C GLY A 167 20.77 26.92 -6.40
N GLY A 168 20.73 28.21 -6.77
CA GLY A 168 21.17 28.70 -8.07
C GLY A 168 20.05 28.94 -9.05
N LYS A 169 20.40 28.98 -10.34
CA LYS A 169 19.46 29.22 -11.45
C LYS A 169 19.73 28.28 -12.61
N VAL A 170 18.65 27.79 -13.20
CA VAL A 170 18.70 26.93 -14.41
C VAL A 170 17.77 27.46 -15.48
N TRP A 171 18.14 27.28 -16.75
CA TRP A 171 17.27 27.47 -17.90
C TRP A 171 17.12 26.18 -18.67
N PHE A 172 15.90 25.96 -19.18
CA PHE A 172 15.52 24.84 -20.04
C PHE A 172 14.95 25.40 -21.35
N ASP A 173 15.34 24.76 -22.47
CA ASP A 173 14.86 25.15 -23.78
C ASP A 173 14.95 24.01 -24.77
N ASP A 174 14.24 24.13 -25.92
CA ASP A 174 14.24 23.18 -27.02
C ASP A 174 14.00 21.72 -26.59
N LEU A 175 12.99 21.48 -25.76
CA LEU A 175 12.60 20.12 -25.44
C LEU A 175 12.00 19.45 -26.67
N LYS A 176 12.32 18.19 -26.85
CA LYS A 176 11.82 17.38 -27.95
C LYS A 176 11.50 15.96 -27.48
N LEU A 177 10.35 15.45 -27.92
CA LEU A 177 9.96 14.07 -27.64
C LEU A 177 9.88 13.30 -28.97
N THR A 178 10.58 12.17 -29.02
CA THR A 178 10.61 11.33 -30.24
C THR A 178 10.27 9.88 -29.90
N VAL A 179 9.60 9.19 -30.82
CA VAL A 179 9.37 7.74 -30.76
C VAL A 179 10.12 7.07 -31.89
N ASP A 180 11.01 6.14 -31.54
CA ASP A 180 11.94 5.47 -32.50
C ASP A 180 12.67 6.48 -33.41
N GLY A 181 13.03 7.65 -32.85
CA GLY A 181 13.74 8.74 -33.53
C GLY A 181 12.87 9.68 -34.35
N LYS A 182 11.56 9.46 -34.49
CA LYS A 182 10.62 10.37 -35.18
C LYS A 182 9.96 11.29 -34.15
N ASP A 183 9.81 12.54 -34.54
CA ASP A 183 9.12 13.54 -33.70
C ASP A 183 7.65 13.15 -33.47
N ILE A 184 7.16 13.29 -32.23
CA ILE A 184 5.76 12.97 -31.90
C ILE A 184 4.78 13.89 -32.66
N GLU A 185 5.18 15.10 -33.03
CA GLU A 185 4.35 16.01 -33.80
C GLU A 185 4.14 15.56 -35.26
N GLU A 186 5.04 14.70 -35.76
CA GLU A 186 4.96 14.08 -37.08
C GLU A 186 4.20 12.74 -37.07
N LEU A 187 3.85 12.24 -35.86
CA LEU A 187 3.23 10.94 -35.69
C LEU A 187 1.73 11.06 -35.46
N THR A 188 0.99 10.12 -35.99
CA THR A 188 -0.43 9.96 -35.65
C THR A 188 -0.54 9.28 -34.27
N PRO A 189 -1.36 9.83 -33.35
CA PRO A 189 -1.68 9.14 -32.10
C PRO A 189 -2.18 7.72 -32.35
N TYR A 190 -1.73 6.79 -31.52
CA TYR A 190 -2.15 5.41 -31.60
C TYR A 190 -3.36 5.17 -30.70
N GLU A 191 -4.46 4.76 -31.29
CA GLU A 191 -5.61 4.28 -30.54
C GLU A 191 -5.34 2.84 -30.12
N ILE A 192 -5.30 2.59 -28.83
CA ILE A 192 -5.15 1.24 -28.29
C ILE A 192 -6.45 0.48 -28.59
N PRO A 193 -6.43 -0.57 -29.43
CA PRO A 193 -7.63 -1.36 -29.64
C PRO A 193 -8.01 -2.05 -28.31
N PRO A 194 -9.30 -2.12 -27.97
CA PRO A 194 -9.74 -2.82 -26.77
C PRO A 194 -9.31 -4.28 -26.85
N PHE A 195 -8.89 -4.84 -25.74
CA PHE A 195 -8.60 -6.26 -25.65
C PHE A 195 -9.87 -7.08 -25.96
N ALA A 196 -9.72 -8.24 -26.58
CA ALA A 196 -10.85 -9.11 -26.87
C ALA A 196 -11.64 -9.49 -25.60
N ALA A 197 -10.93 -9.66 -24.48
CA ALA A 197 -11.50 -9.87 -23.15
C ALA A 197 -12.48 -8.78 -22.71
N GLU A 198 -12.26 -7.52 -23.10
CA GLU A 198 -13.09 -6.38 -22.70
C GLU A 198 -14.39 -6.28 -23.53
N SER A 199 -14.42 -6.90 -24.69
CA SER A 199 -15.58 -6.91 -25.59
C SER A 199 -16.60 -7.98 -25.21
N ASP A 200 -16.22 -8.97 -24.43
CA ASP A 200 -17.06 -10.07 -23.96
C ASP A 200 -17.99 -9.60 -22.83
N LYS A 201 -19.31 -9.63 -23.07
CA LYS A 201 -20.36 -9.15 -22.17
C LYS A 201 -21.38 -10.23 -21.81
N GLU A 202 -21.11 -11.48 -22.12
CA GLU A 202 -22.09 -12.57 -22.04
C GLU A 202 -22.69 -12.72 -20.65
N PHE A 203 -21.86 -12.61 -19.61
CA PHE A 203 -22.27 -12.83 -18.22
C PHE A 203 -22.34 -11.54 -17.37
N ASP A 204 -22.46 -10.37 -18.00
CA ASP A 204 -22.59 -9.09 -17.28
C ASP A 204 -23.82 -9.07 -16.31
N LYS A 205 -24.83 -9.90 -16.57
CA LYS A 205 -26.07 -9.97 -15.77
C LYS A 205 -26.10 -11.12 -14.78
N GLY A 206 -25.11 -11.98 -14.74
CA GLY A 206 -25.02 -13.16 -13.87
C GLY A 206 -24.53 -14.37 -14.61
N ALA A 207 -23.93 -15.32 -13.90
CA ALA A 207 -23.46 -16.58 -14.45
C ALA A 207 -24.60 -17.58 -14.68
N MET A 208 -25.68 -17.51 -13.87
CA MET A 208 -26.89 -18.34 -13.97
C MET A 208 -26.59 -19.84 -14.01
N ILE A 209 -25.65 -20.29 -13.20
CA ILE A 209 -25.21 -21.70 -13.14
C ILE A 209 -25.90 -22.39 -11.97
N ASP A 210 -26.54 -23.52 -12.27
CA ASP A 210 -27.09 -24.40 -11.24
C ASP A 210 -25.98 -25.32 -10.71
N PHE A 211 -25.70 -25.22 -9.43
CA PHE A 211 -24.74 -26.10 -8.77
C PHE A 211 -25.46 -27.31 -8.17
N PRO A 212 -24.93 -28.52 -8.36
CA PRO A 212 -25.45 -29.71 -7.67
C PRO A 212 -25.16 -29.64 -6.17
N ASP A 213 -25.83 -30.50 -5.39
CA ASP A 213 -25.46 -30.71 -4.00
C ASP A 213 -23.98 -31.05 -3.87
N LEU A 214 -23.27 -30.33 -3.01
CA LEU A 214 -21.83 -30.53 -2.84
C LEU A 214 -21.56 -31.74 -1.96
N ASN A 215 -21.04 -32.78 -2.56
CA ASN A 215 -20.37 -33.87 -1.86
C ASN A 215 -18.85 -33.68 -1.90
N GLN A 216 -18.08 -34.51 -1.21
CA GLN A 216 -16.61 -34.39 -1.15
C GLN A 216 -15.97 -34.42 -2.54
N GLN A 217 -16.41 -35.33 -3.43
CA GLN A 217 -15.88 -35.43 -4.80
C GLN A 217 -16.08 -34.12 -5.58
N LYS A 218 -17.26 -33.52 -5.51
CA LYS A 218 -17.54 -32.23 -6.19
C LYS A 218 -16.73 -31.09 -5.59
N ILE A 219 -16.48 -31.10 -4.29
CA ILE A 219 -15.57 -30.12 -3.65
C ILE A 219 -14.16 -30.32 -4.19
N ASP A 220 -13.65 -31.56 -4.23
CA ASP A 220 -12.31 -31.86 -4.73
C ASP A 220 -12.15 -31.47 -6.21
N ASP A 221 -13.18 -31.73 -7.03
CA ASP A 221 -13.21 -31.31 -8.43
C ASP A 221 -13.18 -29.77 -8.56
N LEU A 222 -13.96 -29.05 -7.76
CA LEU A 222 -13.95 -27.58 -7.75
C LEU A 222 -12.62 -27.02 -7.25
N VAL A 223 -11.96 -27.68 -6.30
CA VAL A 223 -10.58 -27.32 -5.87
C VAL A 223 -9.61 -27.45 -7.03
N LEU A 224 -9.67 -28.58 -7.75
CA LEU A 224 -8.82 -28.82 -8.91
C LEU A 224 -9.06 -27.76 -10.00
N LEU A 225 -10.33 -27.49 -10.32
CA LEU A 225 -10.69 -26.45 -11.29
C LEU A 225 -10.15 -25.08 -10.89
N GLY A 226 -10.30 -24.67 -9.62
CA GLY A 226 -9.81 -23.37 -9.13
C GLY A 226 -8.30 -23.22 -9.28
N LYS A 227 -7.54 -24.29 -9.03
CA LYS A 227 -6.09 -24.32 -9.22
C LYS A 227 -5.72 -24.22 -10.70
N ILE A 228 -6.37 -25.01 -11.57
CA ILE A 228 -6.12 -24.98 -13.02
C ILE A 228 -6.52 -23.63 -13.62
N TRP A 229 -7.68 -23.08 -13.23
CA TRP A 229 -8.13 -21.76 -13.67
C TRP A 229 -7.10 -20.67 -13.38
N GLY A 230 -6.60 -20.62 -12.13
CA GLY A 230 -5.58 -19.66 -11.74
C GLY A 230 -4.23 -19.91 -12.40
N PHE A 231 -3.84 -21.18 -12.54
CA PHE A 231 -2.63 -21.56 -13.27
C PHE A 231 -2.67 -21.08 -14.71
N LEU A 232 -3.75 -21.34 -15.44
CA LEU A 232 -3.92 -20.90 -16.82
C LEU A 232 -3.97 -19.36 -16.91
N LYS A 233 -4.66 -18.69 -15.97
CA LYS A 233 -4.74 -17.23 -15.92
C LYS A 233 -3.37 -16.58 -15.96
N TYR A 234 -2.42 -17.10 -15.19
CA TYR A 234 -1.12 -16.45 -15.00
C TYR A 234 0.02 -17.04 -15.88
N HIS A 235 -0.21 -18.19 -16.55
CA HIS A 235 0.84 -18.84 -17.34
C HIS A 235 0.51 -18.94 -18.83
N HIS A 236 -0.78 -19.09 -19.22
CA HIS A 236 -1.14 -19.33 -20.61
C HIS A 236 -1.01 -18.07 -21.47
N PRO A 237 -0.27 -18.10 -22.61
CA PRO A 237 0.01 -16.91 -23.42
C PRO A 237 -1.23 -16.19 -23.94
N ALA A 238 -2.26 -16.89 -24.41
CA ALA A 238 -3.47 -16.27 -24.94
C ALA A 238 -4.25 -15.49 -23.86
N ILE A 239 -4.33 -16.06 -22.64
CA ILE A 239 -5.02 -15.42 -21.52
C ILE A 239 -4.20 -14.22 -21.02
N ALA A 240 -2.87 -14.38 -20.91
CA ALA A 240 -1.97 -13.33 -20.51
C ALA A 240 -1.93 -12.13 -21.49
N LYS A 241 -2.33 -12.33 -22.74
CA LYS A 241 -2.49 -11.27 -23.76
C LYS A 241 -3.87 -10.61 -23.77
N GLY A 242 -4.82 -11.07 -22.93
CA GLY A 242 -6.18 -10.54 -22.90
C GLY A 242 -7.05 -10.97 -24.10
N GLU A 243 -6.75 -12.14 -24.70
CA GLU A 243 -7.53 -12.70 -25.81
C GLU A 243 -8.87 -13.29 -25.33
N TYR A 244 -9.01 -13.57 -24.02
CA TYR A 244 -10.19 -14.16 -23.40
C TYR A 244 -10.59 -13.41 -22.14
N ASN A 245 -11.89 -13.18 -21.95
CA ASN A 245 -12.45 -12.83 -20.63
C ASN A 245 -12.41 -14.08 -19.75
N TRP A 246 -11.35 -14.20 -18.96
CA TRP A 246 -11.07 -15.43 -18.23
C TRP A 246 -12.06 -15.74 -17.11
N ASP A 247 -12.75 -14.72 -16.60
CA ASP A 247 -13.86 -14.92 -15.68
C ASP A 247 -15.05 -15.62 -16.39
N TYR A 248 -15.36 -15.16 -17.61
CA TYR A 248 -16.48 -15.69 -18.39
C TYR A 248 -16.18 -17.04 -19.00
N GLU A 249 -14.93 -17.33 -19.31
CA GLU A 249 -14.51 -18.69 -19.71
C GLU A 249 -14.74 -19.71 -18.58
N LEU A 250 -14.58 -19.32 -17.31
CA LEU A 250 -14.96 -20.16 -16.17
C LEU A 250 -16.46 -20.52 -16.23
N PHE A 251 -17.31 -19.54 -16.49
CA PHE A 251 -18.78 -19.73 -16.52
C PHE A 251 -19.25 -20.56 -17.70
N ARG A 252 -18.59 -20.43 -18.88
CA ARG A 252 -18.84 -21.28 -20.05
C ARG A 252 -18.48 -22.73 -19.79
N PHE A 253 -17.42 -22.96 -19.03
CA PHE A 253 -16.88 -24.29 -18.75
C PHE A 253 -17.61 -25.01 -17.60
N LEU A 254 -18.05 -24.30 -16.58
CA LEU A 254 -18.64 -24.87 -15.37
C LEU A 254 -19.83 -25.81 -15.60
N PRO A 255 -20.84 -25.51 -16.48
CA PRO A 255 -21.98 -26.40 -16.64
C PRO A 255 -21.62 -27.82 -17.06
N ASP A 256 -20.74 -27.99 -18.04
CA ASP A 256 -20.28 -29.29 -18.50
C ASP A 256 -19.37 -29.97 -17.48
N TYR A 257 -18.51 -29.18 -16.81
CA TYR A 257 -17.60 -29.67 -15.78
C TYR A 257 -18.33 -30.27 -14.56
N LEU A 258 -19.37 -29.58 -14.10
CA LEU A 258 -20.19 -30.03 -12.96
C LEU A 258 -20.96 -31.35 -13.24
N GLN A 259 -21.16 -31.68 -14.50
CA GLN A 259 -21.84 -32.91 -14.94
C GLN A 259 -20.86 -34.09 -15.15
N ALA A 260 -19.56 -33.88 -14.98
CA ALA A 260 -18.61 -35.01 -15.10
C ALA A 260 -18.92 -36.10 -14.09
N ASP A 261 -19.01 -37.36 -14.61
CA ASP A 261 -19.37 -38.54 -13.82
C ASP A 261 -18.16 -39.17 -13.13
N ASP A 262 -16.96 -39.00 -13.71
CA ASP A 262 -15.72 -39.54 -13.20
C ASP A 262 -14.49 -38.69 -13.55
N ASN A 263 -13.34 -38.98 -12.95
CA ASN A 263 -12.09 -38.27 -13.16
C ASN A 263 -11.64 -38.27 -14.63
N LYS A 264 -11.90 -39.35 -15.36
CA LYS A 264 -11.50 -39.46 -16.78
C LYS A 264 -12.29 -38.50 -17.67
N GLN A 265 -13.59 -38.36 -17.43
CA GLN A 265 -14.42 -37.38 -18.13
C GLN A 265 -14.02 -35.98 -17.75
N ARG A 266 -13.80 -35.72 -16.45
CA ARG A 266 -13.32 -34.46 -15.92
C ARG A 266 -12.03 -34.02 -16.61
N ASP A 267 -11.02 -34.88 -16.63
CA ASP A 267 -9.69 -34.56 -17.19
C ASP A 267 -9.75 -34.35 -18.71
N ARG A 268 -10.61 -35.12 -19.42
CA ARG A 268 -10.87 -34.89 -20.83
C ARG A 268 -11.50 -33.49 -21.08
N LEU A 269 -12.51 -33.10 -20.31
CA LEU A 269 -13.15 -31.78 -20.43
C LEU A 269 -12.14 -30.66 -20.22
N ILE A 270 -11.29 -30.79 -19.20
CA ILE A 270 -10.21 -29.79 -18.94
C ILE A 270 -9.24 -29.75 -20.12
N SER A 271 -8.83 -30.87 -20.65
CA SER A 271 -7.90 -30.95 -21.80
C SER A 271 -8.51 -30.30 -23.03
N GLU A 272 -9.79 -30.54 -23.34
CA GLU A 272 -10.54 -29.92 -24.42
C GLU A 272 -10.69 -28.39 -24.22
N TRP A 273 -10.87 -27.94 -22.98
CA TRP A 273 -10.90 -26.53 -22.61
C TRP A 273 -9.55 -25.84 -22.87
N ILE A 274 -8.45 -26.49 -22.47
CA ILE A 274 -7.10 -25.99 -22.75
C ILE A 274 -6.83 -25.93 -24.26
N ASP A 275 -7.23 -26.95 -25.03
CA ASP A 275 -7.03 -26.98 -26.48
C ASP A 275 -7.76 -25.84 -27.21
N LYS A 276 -8.91 -25.38 -26.69
CA LYS A 276 -9.64 -24.21 -27.24
C LYS A 276 -8.86 -22.90 -27.09
N LEU A 277 -7.91 -22.80 -26.16
CA LEU A 277 -7.06 -21.63 -25.98
C LEU A 277 -5.98 -21.50 -27.05
N GLY A 278 -5.82 -22.52 -27.89
CA GLY A 278 -4.88 -22.54 -29.00
C GLY A 278 -3.47 -23.00 -28.63
N PHE A 279 -2.59 -22.93 -29.60
CA PHE A 279 -1.22 -23.43 -29.48
C PHE A 279 -0.35 -22.54 -28.59
N VAL A 280 0.35 -23.17 -27.66
CA VAL A 280 1.37 -22.52 -26.82
C VAL A 280 2.73 -22.63 -27.52
N PRO A 281 3.31 -21.53 -28.03
CA PRO A 281 4.60 -21.57 -28.71
C PRO A 281 5.75 -21.90 -27.75
N LEU A 282 6.80 -22.52 -28.26
CA LEU A 282 8.03 -22.72 -27.49
C LEU A 282 8.62 -21.37 -27.08
N ASN A 283 8.86 -21.24 -25.78
CA ASN A 283 9.50 -20.07 -25.22
C ASN A 283 11.02 -20.24 -25.23
N THR A 284 11.69 -19.53 -26.16
CA THR A 284 13.15 -19.55 -26.33
C THR A 284 13.84 -18.34 -25.69
N ILE A 285 13.11 -17.53 -24.93
CA ILE A 285 13.66 -16.31 -24.32
C ILE A 285 14.62 -16.71 -23.20
N ASP A 286 15.84 -16.18 -23.27
CA ASP A 286 16.81 -16.30 -22.18
C ASP A 286 16.28 -15.54 -20.95
N ARG A 287 16.27 -16.21 -19.82
CA ARG A 287 15.65 -15.71 -18.57
C ARG A 287 16.73 -15.13 -17.68
N PRO A 288 16.80 -13.80 -17.50
CA PRO A 288 17.81 -13.21 -16.63
C PRO A 288 17.59 -13.67 -15.17
N VAL A 289 18.68 -13.89 -14.47
CA VAL A 289 18.67 -14.07 -13.02
C VAL A 289 18.43 -12.70 -12.39
N LEU A 290 17.28 -12.52 -11.75
CA LEU A 290 16.86 -11.23 -11.19
C LEU A 290 17.44 -10.96 -9.80
N GLY A 291 17.92 -11.99 -9.10
CA GLY A 291 18.46 -11.91 -7.75
C GLY A 291 18.50 -13.27 -7.06
N GLU A 292 18.78 -13.27 -5.76
CA GLU A 292 18.70 -14.45 -4.91
C GLU A 292 17.24 -14.89 -4.76
N VAL A 293 16.90 -16.08 -5.27
CA VAL A 293 15.55 -16.63 -5.19
C VAL A 293 15.23 -17.02 -3.76
N PHE A 294 14.21 -16.40 -3.18
CA PHE A 294 13.70 -16.68 -1.83
C PHE A 294 12.57 -17.71 -1.82
N ILE A 295 11.59 -17.55 -2.72
CA ILE A 295 10.45 -18.48 -2.86
C ILE A 295 10.42 -18.97 -4.31
N LYS A 296 10.28 -20.27 -4.50
CA LYS A 296 10.06 -20.89 -5.80
C LYS A 296 8.58 -21.17 -6.02
N PRO A 297 8.08 -21.14 -7.26
CA PRO A 297 6.71 -21.56 -7.57
C PRO A 297 6.46 -23.00 -7.10
N ASP A 298 5.29 -23.22 -6.52
CA ASP A 298 4.87 -24.55 -6.07
C ASP A 298 3.95 -25.17 -7.12
N LEU A 299 4.43 -26.25 -7.76
CA LEU A 299 3.70 -27.07 -8.71
C LEU A 299 3.44 -28.49 -8.18
N THR A 300 3.73 -28.75 -6.90
CA THR A 300 3.54 -30.07 -6.30
C THR A 300 2.08 -30.54 -6.37
N TRP A 301 1.14 -29.61 -6.43
CA TRP A 301 -0.28 -29.92 -6.62
C TRP A 301 -0.57 -30.57 -7.97
N VAL A 302 0.19 -30.28 -9.03
CA VAL A 302 0.05 -30.94 -10.34
C VAL A 302 0.50 -32.40 -10.22
N GLU A 303 1.66 -32.64 -9.60
CA GLU A 303 2.22 -33.98 -9.46
C GLU A 303 1.38 -34.89 -8.55
N ASN A 304 0.91 -34.32 -7.43
CA ASN A 304 0.19 -35.05 -6.39
C ASN A 304 -1.32 -35.17 -6.64
N SER A 305 -1.85 -34.60 -7.73
CA SER A 305 -3.27 -34.71 -8.08
C SER A 305 -3.60 -36.10 -8.66
N ASP A 306 -4.88 -36.39 -8.70
CA ASP A 306 -5.45 -37.59 -9.33
C ASP A 306 -5.71 -37.44 -10.85
N MET A 307 -5.23 -36.32 -11.45
CA MET A 307 -5.28 -36.09 -12.90
C MET A 307 -4.53 -37.19 -13.66
N ASP A 308 -4.98 -37.46 -14.87
CA ASP A 308 -4.25 -38.36 -15.78
C ASP A 308 -2.89 -37.74 -16.23
N ASN A 309 -2.04 -38.60 -16.81
CA ASN A 309 -0.69 -38.15 -17.19
C ASN A 309 -0.72 -37.17 -18.36
N ASP A 310 -1.67 -37.28 -19.28
CA ASP A 310 -1.77 -36.39 -20.43
C ASP A 310 -2.05 -34.93 -19.97
N LEU A 311 -3.02 -34.75 -19.08
CA LEU A 311 -3.33 -33.43 -18.51
C LEU A 311 -2.15 -32.85 -17.69
N LYS A 312 -1.47 -33.70 -16.89
CA LYS A 312 -0.26 -33.27 -16.16
C LYS A 312 0.85 -32.81 -17.12
N GLU A 313 1.09 -33.53 -18.21
CA GLU A 313 2.09 -33.16 -19.21
C GLU A 313 1.73 -31.86 -19.93
N ARG A 314 0.44 -31.63 -20.24
CA ARG A 314 -0.04 -30.35 -20.82
C ARG A 314 0.23 -29.18 -19.89
N LEU A 315 -0.09 -29.29 -18.61
CA LEU A 315 0.19 -28.24 -17.63
C LEU A 315 1.70 -27.99 -17.48
N ARG A 316 2.54 -29.04 -17.45
CA ARG A 316 4.00 -28.89 -17.44
C ARG A 316 4.50 -28.17 -18.70
N TYR A 317 3.96 -28.52 -19.87
CA TYR A 317 4.33 -27.86 -21.12
C TYR A 317 3.97 -26.38 -21.11
N ILE A 318 2.77 -26.00 -20.67
CA ILE A 318 2.34 -24.61 -20.51
C ILE A 318 3.27 -23.89 -19.54
N TYR A 319 3.59 -24.49 -18.39
CA TYR A 319 4.51 -23.90 -17.41
C TYR A 319 5.92 -23.64 -17.96
N GLN A 320 6.45 -24.61 -18.72
CA GLN A 320 7.78 -24.47 -19.34
C GLN A 320 7.80 -23.38 -20.41
N ASN A 321 6.71 -23.25 -21.16
CA ASN A 321 6.53 -22.31 -22.25
C ASN A 321 5.61 -21.12 -21.89
N ARG A 322 5.49 -20.84 -20.59
CA ARG A 322 4.62 -19.79 -20.08
C ARG A 322 4.86 -18.43 -20.71
N HIS A 323 3.85 -17.59 -20.65
CA HIS A 323 3.93 -16.21 -21.11
C HIS A 323 5.14 -15.48 -20.52
N TYR A 324 5.75 -14.63 -21.33
CA TYR A 324 6.84 -13.76 -20.95
C TYR A 324 6.58 -12.34 -21.47
N GLY A 325 6.78 -11.35 -20.61
CA GLY A 325 6.56 -9.94 -20.92
C GLY A 325 5.30 -9.38 -20.30
N HIS A 326 4.67 -8.46 -21.00
CA HIS A 326 3.47 -7.79 -20.49
C HIS A 326 2.31 -8.77 -20.29
N HIS A 327 1.67 -8.66 -19.14
CA HIS A 327 0.57 -9.54 -18.75
C HIS A 327 -0.73 -8.72 -18.54
N TYR A 328 -1.82 -9.12 -19.18
CA TYR A 328 -3.11 -8.42 -19.12
C TYR A 328 -3.67 -8.32 -17.69
N TYR A 329 -3.51 -9.36 -16.86
CA TYR A 329 -4.10 -9.42 -15.53
C TYR A 329 -3.19 -8.99 -14.38
N VAL A 330 -1.87 -8.89 -14.59
CA VAL A 330 -0.93 -8.55 -13.50
C VAL A 330 0.30 -7.81 -14.00
N LEU A 331 0.70 -6.81 -13.22
CA LEU A 331 1.96 -6.07 -13.39
C LEU A 331 2.68 -6.03 -12.05
N ILE A 332 3.98 -6.22 -12.02
CA ILE A 332 4.79 -5.91 -10.84
C ILE A 332 5.33 -4.49 -10.99
N GLU A 333 4.83 -3.58 -10.15
CA GLU A 333 5.26 -2.17 -10.19
C GLU A 333 6.73 -1.98 -9.81
N HIS A 334 7.25 -0.77 -10.03
CA HIS A 334 8.64 -0.42 -9.75
C HIS A 334 9.07 -0.77 -8.31
N PHE A 335 8.20 -0.61 -7.33
CA PHE A 335 8.49 -0.91 -5.92
C PHE A 335 8.35 -2.39 -5.56
N GLY A 336 7.87 -3.23 -6.46
CA GLY A 336 7.80 -4.69 -6.30
C GLY A 336 6.43 -5.25 -5.94
N SER A 337 5.41 -4.41 -5.71
CA SER A 337 4.05 -4.88 -5.43
C SER A 337 3.32 -5.30 -6.70
N PRO A 338 2.53 -6.37 -6.69
CA PRO A 338 1.65 -6.72 -7.79
C PRO A 338 0.49 -5.72 -7.91
N LEU A 339 0.18 -5.34 -9.14
CA LEU A 339 -1.05 -4.67 -9.52
C LEU A 339 -1.91 -5.67 -10.27
N PHE A 340 -3.10 -5.92 -9.76
CA PHE A 340 -4.08 -6.78 -10.41
C PHE A 340 -4.94 -5.93 -11.35
N LEU A 341 -4.70 -6.12 -12.65
CA LEU A 341 -5.30 -5.33 -13.73
C LEU A 341 -6.52 -6.05 -14.29
N HIS A 342 -7.47 -5.29 -14.85
CA HIS A 342 -8.65 -5.80 -15.54
C HIS A 342 -9.51 -6.78 -14.72
N GLU A 343 -9.41 -6.68 -13.38
CA GLU A 343 -10.25 -7.44 -12.45
C GLU A 343 -11.57 -6.68 -12.25
N ASN A 344 -12.59 -7.06 -13.00
CA ASN A 344 -13.89 -6.41 -12.90
C ASN A 344 -14.52 -6.62 -11.51
N LYS A 345 -15.02 -5.55 -10.89
CA LYS A 345 -15.63 -5.56 -9.55
C LYS A 345 -17.07 -6.10 -9.56
N TYR A 346 -17.74 -6.11 -10.68
CA TYR A 346 -19.16 -6.49 -10.80
C TYR A 346 -20.04 -5.81 -9.74
N GLU A 347 -19.91 -4.49 -9.60
CA GLU A 347 -20.54 -3.68 -8.54
C GLU A 347 -22.08 -3.73 -8.56
N GLN A 348 -22.66 -3.95 -9.75
CA GLN A 348 -24.10 -4.09 -9.95
C GLN A 348 -24.70 -5.33 -9.29
N MET A 349 -23.86 -6.32 -8.93
CA MET A 349 -24.30 -7.55 -8.26
C MET A 349 -24.21 -7.39 -6.74
N SER A 350 -25.23 -6.85 -6.11
CA SER A 350 -25.24 -6.65 -4.66
C SER A 350 -25.03 -7.97 -3.90
N VAL A 351 -25.67 -9.05 -4.34
CA VAL A 351 -25.40 -10.44 -3.90
C VAL A 351 -25.01 -11.22 -5.14
N PRO A 352 -23.71 -11.51 -5.36
CA PRO A 352 -23.30 -12.31 -6.51
C PRO A 352 -23.95 -13.69 -6.53
N ASP A 353 -24.33 -14.19 -7.70
CA ASP A 353 -24.81 -15.57 -7.84
C ASP A 353 -23.70 -16.59 -7.55
N ALA A 354 -24.05 -17.88 -7.53
CA ALA A 354 -23.13 -18.95 -7.15
C ALA A 354 -21.86 -18.97 -8.02
N GLY A 355 -21.97 -18.74 -9.32
CA GLY A 355 -20.80 -18.68 -10.21
C GLY A 355 -19.86 -17.53 -9.87
N PHE A 356 -20.40 -16.33 -9.66
CA PHE A 356 -19.60 -15.17 -9.27
C PHE A 356 -19.06 -15.26 -7.84
N ARG A 357 -19.74 -15.98 -6.94
CA ARG A 357 -19.17 -16.27 -5.61
C ARG A 357 -17.99 -17.21 -5.69
N LEU A 358 -18.09 -18.26 -6.54
CA LEU A 358 -16.95 -19.15 -6.81
C LEU A 358 -15.78 -18.39 -7.44
N LEU A 359 -16.07 -17.49 -8.39
CA LEU A 359 -15.06 -16.62 -8.99
C LEU A 359 -14.37 -15.74 -7.93
N ALA A 360 -15.10 -15.17 -6.98
CA ALA A 360 -14.53 -14.37 -5.90
C ALA A 360 -13.53 -15.18 -5.07
N LEU A 361 -13.88 -16.42 -4.71
CA LEU A 361 -13.00 -17.35 -4.01
C LEU A 361 -11.76 -17.69 -4.85
N TYR A 362 -11.93 -18.04 -6.12
CA TYR A 362 -10.83 -18.41 -7.02
C TYR A 362 -9.87 -17.24 -7.28
N ARG A 363 -10.39 -16.03 -7.48
CA ARG A 363 -9.54 -14.84 -7.62
C ARG A 363 -8.68 -14.61 -6.40
N TYR A 364 -9.31 -14.49 -5.23
CA TYR A 364 -8.59 -14.21 -4.00
C TYR A 364 -7.56 -15.29 -3.70
N TRP A 365 -7.98 -16.55 -3.78
CA TRP A 365 -7.10 -17.68 -3.49
C TRP A 365 -5.87 -17.71 -4.41
N ASN A 366 -6.07 -17.51 -5.72
CA ASN A 366 -4.97 -17.54 -6.69
C ASN A 366 -4.08 -16.29 -6.61
N MET A 367 -4.64 -15.10 -6.35
CA MET A 367 -3.83 -13.90 -6.12
C MET A 367 -2.90 -14.08 -4.92
N VAL A 368 -3.39 -14.64 -3.82
CA VAL A 368 -2.57 -14.98 -2.66
C VAL A 368 -1.57 -16.09 -3.02
N HIS A 369 -2.00 -17.14 -3.73
CA HIS A 369 -1.14 -18.27 -4.08
C HIS A 369 0.10 -17.85 -4.88
N TYR A 370 -0.07 -16.95 -5.86
CA TYR A 370 1.00 -16.55 -6.77
C TYR A 370 1.71 -15.25 -6.39
N PHE A 371 1.06 -14.35 -5.64
CA PHE A 371 1.57 -12.98 -5.47
C PHE A 371 1.64 -12.49 -4.03
N TYR A 372 1.28 -13.31 -3.03
CA TYR A 372 1.48 -12.99 -1.63
C TYR A 372 2.77 -13.60 -1.10
N PRO A 373 3.81 -12.78 -0.82
CA PRO A 373 5.15 -13.30 -0.47
C PRO A 373 5.20 -14.02 0.88
N SER A 374 4.21 -13.77 1.74
CA SER A 374 4.16 -14.34 3.10
C SER A 374 3.16 -15.50 3.23
N LYS A 375 2.74 -16.10 2.12
CA LYS A 375 1.82 -17.25 2.10
C LYS A 375 2.28 -18.42 3.00
N TYR A 376 3.59 -18.64 3.11
CA TYR A 376 4.16 -19.68 3.97
C TYR A 376 3.97 -19.45 5.48
N LEU A 377 3.51 -18.25 5.89
CA LEU A 377 3.22 -17.90 7.28
C LEU A 377 1.75 -18.07 7.66
N THR A 378 0.88 -18.53 6.76
CA THR A 378 -0.53 -18.80 7.10
C THR A 378 -0.64 -19.94 8.11
N ASP A 379 -1.62 -19.87 9.01
CA ASP A 379 -1.79 -20.90 10.05
C ASP A 379 -2.24 -22.24 9.47
N LYS A 380 -3.00 -22.21 8.35
CA LYS A 380 -3.41 -23.38 7.56
C LYS A 380 -2.57 -23.46 6.29
N LYS A 381 -2.38 -24.64 5.75
CA LYS A 381 -1.89 -24.78 4.38
C LYS A 381 -2.86 -24.10 3.44
N TRP A 382 -2.35 -23.26 2.53
CA TRP A 382 -3.20 -22.44 1.67
C TRP A 382 -4.13 -23.28 0.79
N ASP A 383 -3.71 -24.48 0.41
CA ASP A 383 -4.52 -25.45 -0.34
C ASP A 383 -5.76 -25.93 0.44
N GLU A 384 -5.66 -26.06 1.77
CA GLU A 384 -6.77 -26.48 2.63
C GLU A 384 -7.84 -25.36 2.70
N VAL A 385 -7.44 -24.09 2.59
CA VAL A 385 -8.36 -22.95 2.59
C VAL A 385 -9.30 -23.00 1.39
N LEU A 386 -8.83 -23.36 0.20
CA LEU A 386 -9.70 -23.43 -0.98
C LEU A 386 -10.83 -24.45 -0.79
N ALA A 387 -10.49 -25.67 -0.32
CA ALA A 387 -11.47 -26.71 -0.07
C ALA A 387 -12.47 -26.32 1.03
N GLU A 388 -11.99 -25.72 2.14
CA GLU A 388 -12.83 -25.30 3.26
C GLU A 388 -13.86 -24.24 2.85
N TYR A 389 -13.45 -23.30 1.96
CA TYR A 389 -14.30 -22.15 1.64
C TYR A 389 -15.28 -22.37 0.50
N ILE A 390 -15.12 -23.39 -0.37
CA ILE A 390 -16.10 -23.69 -1.42
C ILE A 390 -17.51 -23.84 -0.85
N PRO A 391 -17.79 -24.69 0.16
CA PRO A 391 -19.13 -24.81 0.74
C PRO A 391 -19.65 -23.47 1.32
N TYR A 392 -18.81 -22.72 2.01
CA TYR A 392 -19.23 -21.42 2.58
C TYR A 392 -19.65 -20.41 1.51
N PHE A 393 -18.95 -20.35 0.38
CA PHE A 393 -19.31 -19.46 -0.73
C PHE A 393 -20.59 -19.91 -1.46
N MET A 394 -20.88 -21.22 -1.45
CA MET A 394 -22.12 -21.74 -2.06
C MET A 394 -23.34 -21.52 -1.18
N ASP A 395 -23.22 -21.54 0.15
CA ASP A 395 -24.31 -21.38 1.12
C ASP A 395 -24.53 -19.91 1.55
N ILE A 396 -24.51 -18.98 0.60
CA ILE A 396 -24.72 -17.54 0.86
C ILE A 396 -26.11 -17.14 0.36
N ASN A 397 -26.91 -16.55 1.28
CA ASN A 397 -28.28 -16.17 1.01
C ASN A 397 -28.51 -14.66 0.95
N ASP A 398 -27.61 -13.85 1.54
CA ASP A 398 -27.74 -12.40 1.58
C ASP A 398 -26.38 -11.67 1.49
N ARG A 399 -26.44 -10.35 1.38
CA ARG A 399 -25.25 -9.50 1.30
C ARG A 399 -24.37 -9.58 2.53
N LEU A 400 -24.93 -9.60 3.72
CA LEU A 400 -24.16 -9.68 4.96
C LEU A 400 -23.42 -11.01 5.08
N GLY A 401 -24.07 -12.12 4.71
CA GLY A 401 -23.44 -13.45 4.62
C GLY A 401 -22.28 -13.45 3.65
N TYR A 402 -22.43 -12.83 2.47
CA TYR A 402 -21.35 -12.69 1.50
C TYR A 402 -20.15 -11.89 2.07
N GLU A 403 -20.39 -10.70 2.61
CA GLU A 403 -19.34 -9.87 3.19
C GLU A 403 -18.60 -10.58 4.35
N ARG A 404 -19.33 -11.30 5.21
CA ARG A 404 -18.75 -12.09 6.30
C ARG A 404 -17.90 -13.24 5.80
N THR A 405 -18.37 -13.97 4.79
CA THR A 405 -17.63 -15.11 4.22
C THR A 405 -16.34 -14.62 3.57
N VAL A 406 -16.40 -13.54 2.78
CA VAL A 406 -15.22 -12.92 2.17
C VAL A 406 -14.23 -12.45 3.24
N LEU A 407 -14.70 -11.73 4.27
CA LEU A 407 -13.81 -11.22 5.32
C LEU A 407 -13.19 -12.34 6.16
N ARG A 408 -13.96 -13.42 6.42
CA ARG A 408 -13.44 -14.62 7.08
C ARG A 408 -12.33 -15.28 6.26
N MET A 409 -12.50 -15.42 4.94
CA MET A 409 -11.48 -15.93 4.04
C MET A 409 -10.23 -15.04 4.04
N ILE A 410 -10.41 -13.72 3.99
CA ILE A 410 -9.32 -12.75 4.05
C ILE A 410 -8.52 -12.91 5.35
N ALA A 411 -9.19 -13.19 6.47
CA ALA A 411 -8.53 -13.35 7.76
C ALA A 411 -7.55 -14.53 7.83
N GLU A 412 -7.67 -15.52 6.93
CA GLU A 412 -6.79 -16.70 6.90
C GLU A 412 -5.33 -16.33 6.53
N ILE A 413 -5.09 -15.24 5.77
CA ILE A 413 -3.72 -14.84 5.39
C ILE A 413 -2.92 -14.20 6.53
N ARG A 414 -3.56 -13.82 7.63
CA ARG A 414 -2.89 -13.19 8.78
C ARG A 414 -2.06 -11.96 8.39
N ASP A 415 -2.67 -11.03 7.66
CA ASP A 415 -2.06 -9.77 7.24
C ASP A 415 -2.83 -8.58 7.81
N SER A 416 -2.14 -7.73 8.58
CA SER A 416 -2.75 -6.53 9.17
C SER A 416 -3.16 -5.49 8.13
N HIS A 417 -2.59 -5.49 6.94
CA HIS A 417 -3.05 -4.65 5.84
C HIS A 417 -4.44 -5.05 5.32
N ALA A 418 -4.79 -6.33 5.42
CA ALA A 418 -6.09 -6.86 4.99
C ALA A 418 -7.21 -6.65 6.04
N ALA A 419 -7.01 -5.80 7.04
CA ALA A 419 -7.86 -5.70 8.22
C ALA A 419 -9.32 -5.32 7.96
N ASN A 420 -9.68 -4.84 6.78
CA ASN A 420 -11.02 -4.37 6.46
C ASN A 420 -11.41 -4.63 5.00
N LEU A 421 -12.72 -4.67 4.74
CA LEU A 421 -13.24 -4.45 3.40
C LEU A 421 -13.30 -2.94 3.15
N LEU A 422 -12.44 -2.44 2.26
CA LEU A 422 -12.29 -1.01 1.97
C LEU A 422 -13.48 -0.45 1.21
N GLU A 423 -13.99 -1.25 0.25
CA GLU A 423 -15.21 -0.99 -0.49
C GLU A 423 -16.11 -2.23 -0.39
N GLY A 424 -17.41 -2.05 -0.54
CA GLY A 424 -18.38 -3.14 -0.56
C GLY A 424 -18.64 -3.84 0.78
N GLY A 425 -18.10 -3.34 1.90
CA GLY A 425 -18.30 -3.88 3.25
C GLY A 425 -19.36 -3.14 4.07
N ASP A 426 -20.39 -2.59 3.44
CA ASP A 426 -21.35 -1.72 4.12
C ASP A 426 -22.23 -2.44 5.13
N GLN A 427 -22.66 -3.67 4.82
CA GLN A 427 -23.54 -4.43 5.71
C GLN A 427 -22.77 -4.92 6.94
N ILE A 428 -21.54 -5.37 6.78
CA ILE A 428 -20.73 -5.80 7.93
C ILE A 428 -20.40 -4.61 8.85
N ARG A 429 -20.10 -3.42 8.29
CA ARG A 429 -19.91 -2.20 9.09
C ARG A 429 -21.17 -1.81 9.85
N ARG A 430 -22.35 -1.91 9.21
CA ARG A 430 -23.63 -1.62 9.86
C ARG A 430 -24.01 -2.68 10.89
N SER A 431 -23.63 -3.96 10.68
CA SER A 431 -23.96 -5.04 11.61
C SER A 431 -23.28 -4.89 12.97
N GLY A 432 -22.13 -4.20 13.05
CA GLY A 432 -21.48 -3.84 14.31
C GLY A 432 -22.23 -2.78 15.12
N GLY A 433 -23.21 -2.10 14.52
CA GLY A 433 -24.04 -1.09 15.16
C GLY A 433 -23.80 0.33 14.62
N GLN A 434 -24.86 1.14 14.68
CA GLN A 434 -24.82 2.54 14.23
C GLN A 434 -24.46 3.53 15.35
N TRP A 435 -24.47 3.08 16.60
CA TRP A 435 -24.21 3.91 17.79
C TRP A 435 -22.81 3.62 18.35
N ASN A 436 -22.10 4.64 18.74
CA ASN A 436 -20.72 4.59 19.26
C ASN A 436 -20.64 5.04 20.70
N SER A 437 -19.73 4.43 21.45
CA SER A 437 -19.49 4.77 22.85
C SER A 437 -18.68 6.04 23.02
N PRO A 438 -19.02 6.88 24.01
CA PRO A 438 -18.17 7.98 24.46
C PRO A 438 -16.93 7.50 25.22
N ILE A 439 -16.82 6.19 25.54
CA ILE A 439 -15.72 5.59 26.26
C ILE A 439 -14.67 5.13 25.29
N LYS A 440 -13.38 5.36 25.59
CA LYS A 440 -12.24 4.71 24.97
C LYS A 440 -11.85 3.51 25.81
N VAL A 441 -11.65 2.37 25.17
CA VAL A 441 -11.15 1.15 25.80
C VAL A 441 -9.84 0.72 25.17
N ARG A 442 -9.06 -0.08 25.90
CA ARG A 442 -7.84 -0.72 25.43
C ARG A 442 -7.70 -2.08 26.11
N PHE A 443 -7.13 -3.03 25.40
CA PHE A 443 -6.69 -4.28 26.03
C PHE A 443 -5.37 -4.05 26.77
N ALA A 444 -5.34 -4.35 28.04
CA ALA A 444 -4.14 -4.34 28.89
C ALA A 444 -4.22 -5.51 29.87
N GLU A 445 -3.13 -6.27 30.03
CA GLU A 445 -3.08 -7.47 30.88
C GLU A 445 -4.25 -8.44 30.58
N ASP A 446 -4.54 -8.68 29.29
CA ASP A 446 -5.64 -9.51 28.77
C ASP A 446 -7.05 -9.08 29.22
N LYS A 447 -7.21 -7.84 29.63
CA LYS A 447 -8.48 -7.26 30.10
C LYS A 447 -8.89 -6.08 29.23
N LEU A 448 -10.20 -5.91 29.03
CA LEU A 448 -10.76 -4.73 28.37
C LEU A 448 -10.88 -3.61 29.41
N VAL A 449 -10.05 -2.58 29.30
CA VAL A 449 -9.88 -1.53 30.30
C VAL A 449 -10.35 -0.19 29.76
N VAL A 450 -11.05 0.60 30.57
CA VAL A 450 -11.37 1.99 30.26
C VAL A 450 -10.08 2.80 30.20
N SER A 451 -9.67 3.24 29.02
CA SER A 451 -8.44 4.02 28.80
C SER A 451 -8.69 5.54 28.76
N GLY A 452 -9.95 5.94 28.58
CA GLY A 452 -10.31 7.36 28.52
C GLY A 452 -11.70 7.60 28.00
N TYR A 453 -11.92 8.83 27.56
CA TYR A 453 -13.18 9.29 27.00
C TYR A 453 -12.92 9.99 25.67
N ARG A 454 -13.91 9.95 24.78
CA ARG A 454 -13.90 10.69 23.53
C ARG A 454 -14.44 12.10 23.77
N ALA A 455 -13.88 13.06 23.07
CA ALA A 455 -14.46 14.40 23.05
C ALA A 455 -15.85 14.34 22.37
N LEU A 456 -16.79 15.11 22.90
CA LEU A 456 -18.17 15.14 22.44
C LEU A 456 -18.52 16.53 21.93
N ARG A 457 -19.33 16.62 20.89
CA ARG A 457 -19.85 17.88 20.38
C ARG A 457 -21.00 18.35 21.29
N ASP A 458 -21.04 19.65 21.57
CA ASP A 458 -21.97 20.26 22.53
C ASP A 458 -23.42 20.21 22.03
N THR A 459 -24.19 19.27 22.55
CA THR A 459 -25.65 19.13 22.35
C THR A 459 -26.27 18.46 23.57
N VAL A 460 -27.59 18.49 23.70
CA VAL A 460 -28.35 17.83 24.81
C VAL A 460 -28.05 16.34 24.86
N LEU A 461 -27.97 15.66 23.68
CA LEU A 461 -27.66 14.23 23.60
C LEU A 461 -26.25 13.92 24.10
N THR A 462 -25.27 14.80 23.86
CA THR A 462 -23.91 14.62 24.36
C THR A 462 -23.83 14.84 25.87
N THR A 463 -24.66 15.71 26.45
CA THR A 463 -24.77 15.87 27.91
C THR A 463 -25.26 14.58 28.54
N GLU A 464 -26.37 13.98 28.06
CA GLU A 464 -26.88 12.70 28.54
C GLU A 464 -25.85 11.58 28.45
N ALA A 465 -25.05 11.55 27.35
CA ALA A 465 -23.99 10.57 27.19
C ALA A 465 -22.84 10.80 28.18
N ALA A 466 -22.45 12.07 28.41
CA ALA A 466 -21.46 12.44 29.42
C ALA A 466 -21.90 12.04 30.84
N ASP A 467 -23.15 12.31 31.18
CA ASP A 467 -23.72 11.92 32.47
C ASP A 467 -23.78 10.38 32.64
N SER A 468 -24.02 9.65 31.52
CA SER A 468 -24.07 8.20 31.55
C SER A 468 -22.70 7.56 31.89
N VAL A 469 -21.59 8.21 31.60
CA VAL A 469 -20.25 7.72 31.95
C VAL A 469 -19.73 8.25 33.30
N MET A 470 -20.46 9.16 33.93
CA MET A 470 -20.08 9.73 35.23
C MET A 470 -19.92 8.62 36.29
N GLY A 471 -18.71 8.58 36.93
CA GLY A 471 -18.34 7.54 37.91
C GLY A 471 -17.62 6.32 37.35
N LEU A 472 -17.59 6.11 36.01
CA LEU A 472 -16.57 5.26 35.42
C LEU A 472 -15.21 5.95 35.51
N LYS A 473 -14.14 5.19 35.69
CA LYS A 473 -12.77 5.72 35.82
C LYS A 473 -11.84 5.06 34.81
N LYS A 474 -10.80 5.76 34.42
CA LYS A 474 -9.68 5.11 33.75
C LYS A 474 -9.17 3.97 34.64
N GLY A 475 -8.84 2.83 34.04
CA GLY A 475 -8.42 1.63 34.77
C GLY A 475 -9.57 0.73 35.20
N ASP A 476 -10.86 1.13 35.08
CA ASP A 476 -11.98 0.23 35.30
C ASP A 476 -11.98 -0.89 34.26
N ILE A 477 -12.18 -2.15 34.69
CA ILE A 477 -12.09 -3.35 33.85
C ILE A 477 -13.50 -3.76 33.45
N ILE A 478 -13.82 -3.71 32.16
CA ILE A 478 -15.10 -4.17 31.61
C ILE A 478 -15.07 -5.70 31.53
N THR A 479 -16.02 -6.36 32.18
CA THR A 479 -16.13 -7.82 32.22
C THR A 479 -17.24 -8.36 31.33
N HIS A 480 -18.37 -7.63 31.21
CA HIS A 480 -19.50 -8.02 30.35
C HIS A 480 -20.09 -6.79 29.65
N ILE A 481 -20.59 -7.00 28.46
CA ILE A 481 -21.33 -6.03 27.63
C ILE A 481 -22.67 -6.67 27.29
N ASP A 482 -23.77 -6.04 27.67
CA ASP A 482 -25.15 -6.57 27.51
C ASP A 482 -25.29 -8.02 28.00
N GLY A 483 -24.66 -8.32 29.14
CA GLY A 483 -24.68 -9.63 29.80
C GLY A 483 -23.76 -10.68 29.18
N LYS A 484 -23.08 -10.40 28.06
CA LYS A 484 -22.12 -11.31 27.42
C LYS A 484 -20.71 -11.05 27.98
N PRO A 485 -19.96 -12.06 28.41
CA PRO A 485 -18.55 -11.90 28.77
C PRO A 485 -17.72 -11.31 27.65
N VAL A 486 -16.80 -10.40 27.96
CA VAL A 486 -15.90 -9.78 26.97
C VAL A 486 -15.16 -10.83 26.14
N GLN A 487 -14.64 -11.90 26.77
CA GLN A 487 -13.94 -12.97 26.07
C GLN A 487 -14.82 -13.68 25.03
N THR A 488 -16.10 -13.94 25.35
CA THR A 488 -17.04 -14.56 24.40
C THR A 488 -17.28 -13.66 23.19
N ILE A 489 -17.32 -12.34 23.39
CA ILE A 489 -17.46 -11.38 22.29
C ILE A 489 -16.19 -11.39 21.44
N VAL A 490 -15.00 -11.34 22.05
CA VAL A 490 -13.73 -11.42 21.34
C VAL A 490 -13.64 -12.68 20.50
N ASP A 491 -13.98 -13.86 21.07
CA ASP A 491 -13.93 -15.13 20.36
C ASP A 491 -14.88 -15.17 19.16
N SER A 492 -16.07 -14.58 19.29
CA SER A 492 -17.07 -14.49 18.20
C SER A 492 -16.65 -13.56 17.07
N LEU A 493 -15.86 -12.53 17.37
CA LEU A 493 -15.39 -11.55 16.41
C LEU A 493 -14.08 -11.96 15.73
N ARG A 494 -13.27 -12.79 16.37
CA ARG A 494 -11.88 -13.14 15.97
C ARG A 494 -11.73 -13.50 14.50
N MET A 495 -12.68 -14.29 13.95
CA MET A 495 -12.64 -14.73 12.56
C MET A 495 -12.91 -13.61 11.54
N TYR A 496 -13.42 -12.45 11.97
CA TYR A 496 -13.74 -11.32 11.10
C TYR A 496 -12.73 -10.18 11.23
N PHE A 497 -11.64 -10.37 12.00
CA PHE A 497 -10.61 -9.36 12.21
C PHE A 497 -9.25 -9.87 11.72
N PRO A 498 -8.96 -9.73 10.40
CA PRO A 498 -7.63 -10.00 9.88
C PRO A 498 -6.57 -9.20 10.66
N ALA A 499 -5.51 -9.88 11.05
CA ALA A 499 -4.36 -9.22 11.68
C ALA A 499 -3.16 -10.17 11.66
N SER A 500 -1.98 -9.63 11.51
CA SER A 500 -0.73 -10.39 11.49
C SER A 500 -0.42 -11.03 12.86
N ASN A 501 -0.82 -10.37 13.95
CA ASN A 501 -0.61 -10.86 15.32
C ASN A 501 -1.79 -10.53 16.24
N GLU A 502 -1.79 -11.10 17.42
CA GLU A 502 -2.91 -10.98 18.36
C GLU A 502 -3.06 -9.57 18.98
N PRO A 503 -1.98 -8.86 19.40
CA PRO A 503 -2.12 -7.50 19.91
C PRO A 503 -2.84 -6.57 18.93
N THR A 504 -2.48 -6.63 17.65
CA THR A 504 -3.13 -5.84 16.60
C THR A 504 -4.58 -6.26 16.37
N ARG A 505 -4.89 -7.56 16.44
CA ARG A 505 -6.28 -8.03 16.33
C ARG A 505 -7.14 -7.48 17.45
N LEU A 506 -6.69 -7.60 18.69
CA LEU A 506 -7.42 -7.06 19.84
C LEU A 506 -7.60 -5.55 19.73
N LYS A 507 -6.57 -4.81 19.37
CA LYS A 507 -6.64 -3.36 19.12
C LYS A 507 -7.68 -3.02 18.03
N ASN A 508 -7.73 -3.76 16.92
CA ASN A 508 -8.72 -3.53 15.87
C ASN A 508 -10.15 -3.82 16.35
N MET A 509 -10.33 -4.74 17.29
CA MET A 509 -11.63 -5.03 17.91
C MET A 509 -12.09 -3.96 18.91
N GLU A 510 -11.20 -3.22 19.57
CA GLU A 510 -11.53 -2.24 20.62
C GLU A 510 -12.64 -1.27 20.22
N PHE A 511 -12.63 -0.83 18.97
CA PHE A 511 -13.64 0.08 18.45
C PHE A 511 -15.01 -0.58 18.34
N GLU A 512 -15.06 -1.85 17.94
CA GLU A 512 -16.30 -2.60 17.74
C GLU A 512 -16.90 -3.09 19.06
N MET A 513 -16.10 -3.29 20.11
CA MET A 513 -16.55 -3.83 21.40
C MET A 513 -17.68 -3.04 22.03
N LEU A 514 -17.71 -1.71 21.85
CA LEU A 514 -18.69 -0.82 22.45
C LEU A 514 -19.62 -0.16 21.42
N ARG A 515 -19.77 -0.76 20.23
CA ARG A 515 -20.78 -0.36 19.23
C ARG A 515 -22.05 -1.18 19.41
N SER A 516 -23.19 -0.60 19.08
CA SER A 516 -24.48 -1.30 19.16
C SER A 516 -25.52 -0.70 18.19
N ASN A 517 -26.53 -1.49 17.85
CA ASN A 517 -27.77 -1.01 17.21
C ASN A 517 -28.76 -0.42 18.25
N GLN A 518 -28.50 -0.62 19.53
CA GLN A 518 -29.22 0.00 20.61
C GLN A 518 -28.53 1.30 21.02
N SER A 519 -29.31 2.33 21.39
CA SER A 519 -28.75 3.61 21.87
C SER A 519 -28.23 3.55 23.30
N VAL A 520 -28.35 2.42 23.98
CA VAL A 520 -27.86 2.16 25.34
C VAL A 520 -27.31 0.75 25.39
N ILE A 521 -26.16 0.59 26.02
CA ILE A 521 -25.54 -0.70 26.34
C ILE A 521 -25.35 -0.81 27.87
N ARG A 522 -25.42 -2.03 28.39
CA ARG A 522 -25.16 -2.30 29.79
C ARG A 522 -23.75 -2.87 29.98
N LEU A 523 -22.95 -2.22 30.81
CA LEU A 523 -21.62 -2.70 31.20
C LEU A 523 -21.66 -3.29 32.61
N ASN A 524 -21.05 -4.49 32.77
CA ASN A 524 -20.56 -4.94 34.06
C ASN A 524 -19.06 -4.68 34.09
N TYR A 525 -18.56 -4.11 35.19
CA TYR A 525 -17.15 -3.74 35.30
C TYR A 525 -16.65 -3.84 36.73
N LEU A 526 -15.35 -3.98 36.90
CA LEU A 526 -14.65 -3.93 38.16
C LEU A 526 -14.06 -2.53 38.32
N SER A 527 -14.40 -1.84 39.43
CA SER A 527 -13.83 -0.55 39.81
C SER A 527 -13.18 -0.73 41.18
N SER A 528 -11.86 -0.58 41.26
CA SER A 528 -11.09 -0.84 42.49
C SER A 528 -11.37 -2.22 43.12
N GLY A 529 -11.61 -3.23 42.27
CA GLY A 529 -11.92 -4.61 42.69
C GLY A 529 -13.40 -4.89 42.97
N GLU A 530 -14.24 -3.89 43.07
CA GLU A 530 -15.69 -4.04 43.28
C GLU A 530 -16.45 -4.22 41.96
N SER A 531 -17.36 -5.19 41.91
CA SER A 531 -18.25 -5.40 40.75
C SER A 531 -19.37 -4.36 40.73
N ARG A 532 -19.51 -3.69 39.59
CA ARG A 532 -20.50 -2.64 39.36
C ARG A 532 -21.21 -2.85 38.01
N LYS A 533 -22.38 -2.23 37.86
CA LYS A 533 -23.15 -2.22 36.61
C LYS A 533 -23.52 -0.79 36.25
N LYS A 534 -23.51 -0.50 34.94
CA LYS A 534 -23.90 0.81 34.44
C LYS A 534 -24.45 0.73 33.02
N ASP A 535 -25.51 1.50 32.77
CA ASP A 535 -26.05 1.71 31.44
C ASP A 535 -25.34 2.94 30.80
N ILE A 536 -24.80 2.75 29.60
CA ILE A 536 -24.04 3.75 28.86
C ILE A 536 -24.84 4.20 27.65
N ARG A 537 -25.10 5.50 27.56
CA ARG A 537 -25.72 6.13 26.38
C ARG A 537 -24.71 6.17 25.25
N LEU A 538 -25.07 5.55 24.12
CA LEU A 538 -24.30 5.60 22.87
C LEU A 538 -24.78 6.77 22.01
N LEU A 539 -23.90 7.24 21.13
CA LEU A 539 -24.13 8.40 20.27
C LEU A 539 -23.92 8.04 18.80
N HIS A 540 -24.64 8.72 17.92
CA HIS A 540 -24.31 8.67 16.49
C HIS A 540 -22.87 9.20 16.27
N PRO A 541 -22.09 8.63 15.33
CA PRO A 541 -20.69 9.02 15.08
C PRO A 541 -20.47 10.52 14.92
N TYR A 542 -21.45 11.23 14.37
CA TYR A 542 -21.40 12.69 14.21
C TYR A 542 -21.15 13.44 15.52
N TYR A 543 -21.59 12.93 16.66
CA TYR A 543 -21.46 13.57 17.97
C TYR A 543 -20.21 13.16 18.74
N VAL A 544 -19.40 12.27 18.19
CA VAL A 544 -18.21 11.73 18.84
C VAL A 544 -16.98 12.15 18.05
N GLU A 545 -16.00 12.75 18.70
CA GLU A 545 -14.72 13.09 18.11
C GLU A 545 -13.74 11.91 18.25
N PHE A 546 -13.20 11.45 17.13
CA PHE A 546 -12.30 10.30 17.09
C PHE A 546 -10.82 10.69 17.06
N TYR A 547 -10.51 11.93 16.68
CA TYR A 547 -9.14 12.41 16.51
C TYR A 547 -8.69 13.28 17.69
N PRO A 548 -7.41 13.22 18.10
CA PRO A 548 -6.88 14.05 19.15
C PRO A 548 -6.86 15.52 18.74
N SER A 549 -7.11 16.42 19.70
CA SER A 549 -7.06 17.87 19.51
C SER A 549 -5.66 18.48 19.69
N ASP A 550 -4.69 17.70 20.19
CA ASP A 550 -3.33 18.18 20.44
C ASP A 550 -2.55 18.30 19.12
N THR A 551 -2.13 19.52 18.81
CA THR A 551 -1.40 19.88 17.57
C THR A 551 0.11 20.09 17.81
N THR A 552 0.63 19.74 18.99
CA THR A 552 2.05 19.88 19.32
C THR A 552 2.87 18.84 18.56
N ARG A 553 3.65 19.25 17.57
CA ARG A 553 4.45 18.39 16.71
C ARG A 553 5.76 17.94 17.34
N TYR A 554 6.43 18.84 18.04
CA TYR A 554 7.65 18.60 18.79
C TYR A 554 7.75 19.55 19.99
N THR A 555 8.43 19.11 21.04
CA THR A 555 8.60 19.91 22.27
C THR A 555 9.79 19.38 23.08
N LEU A 556 10.19 20.12 24.09
CA LEU A 556 11.16 19.69 25.10
C LEU A 556 10.42 19.12 26.30
N ILE A 557 10.82 17.91 26.72
CA ILE A 557 10.27 17.18 27.88
C ILE A 557 11.35 16.87 28.91
N GLY A 558 10.98 16.17 29.98
CA GLY A 558 11.84 15.85 31.12
C GLY A 558 11.84 16.98 32.15
N LYS A 559 12.38 16.70 33.35
CA LYS A 559 12.38 17.65 34.50
C LYS A 559 13.09 18.97 34.17
N ARG A 560 14.12 18.93 33.31
CA ARG A 560 14.95 20.08 32.94
C ARG A 560 14.61 20.60 31.53
N LYS A 561 13.62 20.04 30.86
CA LYS A 561 13.28 20.32 29.45
C LYS A 561 14.49 20.17 28.52
N ASP A 562 15.27 19.11 28.72
CA ASP A 562 16.53 18.82 28.02
C ASP A 562 16.46 17.52 27.19
N ILE A 563 15.25 16.98 26.96
CA ILE A 563 14.96 15.84 26.10
C ILE A 563 14.00 16.30 25.01
N GLY A 564 14.36 16.05 23.74
CA GLY A 564 13.46 16.32 22.61
C GLY A 564 12.34 15.27 22.56
N PHE A 565 11.12 15.69 22.27
CA PHE A 565 9.98 14.80 21.99
C PHE A 565 9.39 15.15 20.63
N ILE A 566 9.16 14.15 19.78
CA ILE A 566 8.63 14.30 18.44
C ILE A 566 7.39 13.41 18.32
N ARG A 567 6.26 14.00 17.87
CA ARG A 567 5.06 13.29 17.49
C ARG A 567 5.02 13.17 15.98
N ASP A 568 5.30 11.99 15.46
CA ASP A 568 5.46 11.79 14.01
C ASP A 568 4.13 11.92 13.23
N GLU A 569 3.00 11.60 13.84
CA GLU A 569 1.66 11.64 13.23
C GLU A 569 1.33 12.97 12.52
N ILE A 570 1.84 14.07 13.05
CA ILE A 570 1.54 15.43 12.60
C ILE A 570 2.78 16.25 12.22
N LEU A 571 3.93 15.60 12.12
CA LEU A 571 5.20 16.21 11.74
C LEU A 571 5.15 16.71 10.29
N ARG A 572 5.86 17.80 10.01
CA ARG A 572 5.98 18.37 8.67
C ARG A 572 7.42 18.42 8.22
N GLU A 573 7.65 18.42 6.91
CA GLU A 573 9.03 18.51 6.37
C GLU A 573 9.76 19.76 6.84
N GLU A 574 9.06 20.89 6.96
CA GLU A 574 9.60 22.16 7.47
C GLU A 574 10.04 22.11 8.93
N ASP A 575 9.56 21.13 9.72
CA ASP A 575 9.96 20.98 11.11
C ASP A 575 11.34 20.34 11.26
N VAL A 576 11.76 19.53 10.29
CA VAL A 576 12.98 18.74 10.37
C VAL A 576 14.25 19.60 10.58
N PRO A 577 14.51 20.67 9.81
CA PRO A 577 15.65 21.54 10.05
C PRO A 577 15.57 22.26 11.41
N VAL A 578 14.36 22.64 11.83
CA VAL A 578 14.15 23.31 13.14
C VAL A 578 14.44 22.33 14.28
N ILE A 579 13.93 21.09 14.19
CA ILE A 579 14.18 20.02 15.17
C ILE A 579 15.68 19.76 15.29
N ARG A 580 16.40 19.61 14.19
CA ARG A 580 17.86 19.42 14.19
C ARG A 580 18.59 20.55 14.91
N LYS A 581 18.16 21.80 14.74
CA LYS A 581 18.75 22.95 15.41
C LYS A 581 18.40 23.00 16.90
N VAL A 582 17.11 22.82 17.24
CA VAL A 582 16.62 22.95 18.63
C VAL A 582 17.08 21.76 19.50
N PHE A 583 17.14 20.56 18.92
CA PHE A 583 17.49 19.36 19.67
C PHE A 583 18.98 18.95 19.56
N ALA A 584 19.81 19.75 18.86
CA ALA A 584 21.23 19.44 18.65
C ALA A 584 22.02 19.11 19.93
N HIS A 585 21.66 19.74 21.04
CA HIS A 585 22.34 19.64 22.32
C HIS A 585 21.49 19.00 23.42
N THR A 586 20.36 18.38 23.07
CA THR A 586 19.54 17.64 24.02
C THR A 586 20.26 16.35 24.46
N LYS A 587 19.94 15.85 25.65
CA LYS A 587 20.46 14.57 26.17
C LYS A 587 20.02 13.39 25.35
N GLY A 588 18.82 13.48 24.77
CA GLY A 588 18.24 12.46 23.91
C GLY A 588 16.99 13.01 23.21
N ILE A 589 16.48 12.19 22.30
CA ILE A 589 15.25 12.44 21.56
C ILE A 589 14.35 11.23 21.72
N VAL A 590 13.08 11.47 22.04
CA VAL A 590 12.01 10.46 22.02
C VAL A 590 11.14 10.71 20.79
N ILE A 591 10.97 9.70 19.94
CA ILE A 591 10.13 9.74 18.73
C ILE A 591 8.92 8.82 18.96
N ASP A 592 7.71 9.38 18.89
CA ASP A 592 6.48 8.60 19.09
C ASP A 592 5.94 8.11 17.75
N LEU A 593 6.07 6.80 17.50
CA LEU A 593 5.52 6.09 16.36
C LEU A 593 4.28 5.23 16.71
N ARG A 594 3.68 5.40 17.89
CA ARG A 594 2.43 4.72 18.30
C ARG A 594 1.21 5.35 17.64
N CYS A 595 1.31 5.62 16.35
CA CYS A 595 0.36 6.38 15.56
C CYS A 595 0.40 5.94 14.08
N ARG A 596 -0.36 6.61 13.23
CA ARG A 596 -0.16 6.57 11.79
C ARG A 596 0.82 7.67 11.37
N PRO A 597 2.09 7.36 11.13
CA PRO A 597 3.12 8.36 10.91
C PRO A 597 2.99 9.03 9.55
N VAL A 598 3.66 10.17 9.40
CA VAL A 598 3.82 10.90 8.15
C VAL A 598 5.21 10.69 7.55
N LEU A 599 5.37 10.96 6.26
CA LEU A 599 6.65 10.74 5.55
C LEU A 599 7.79 11.66 6.02
N ALA A 600 7.45 12.80 6.62
CA ALA A 600 8.43 13.80 7.08
C ALA A 600 9.45 13.23 8.08
N GLY A 601 9.02 12.28 8.93
CA GLY A 601 9.90 11.63 9.91
C GLY A 601 11.09 10.90 9.31
N ARG A 602 10.96 10.37 8.09
CA ARG A 602 12.06 9.67 7.38
C ARG A 602 13.34 10.51 7.28
N ALA A 603 13.20 11.82 7.09
CA ALA A 603 14.35 12.71 6.94
C ALA A 603 15.22 12.81 8.19
N LEU A 604 14.66 12.50 9.37
CA LEU A 604 15.41 12.51 10.64
C LEU A 604 16.42 11.34 10.71
N SER A 605 16.16 10.20 10.07
CA SER A 605 17.01 9.02 10.14
C SER A 605 18.45 9.29 9.70
N SER A 606 18.63 10.13 8.67
CA SER A 606 19.94 10.51 8.16
C SER A 606 20.79 11.30 9.18
N TRP A 607 20.18 11.88 10.19
CA TRP A 607 20.87 12.59 11.28
C TRP A 607 21.39 11.64 12.37
N PHE A 608 20.82 10.45 12.48
CA PHE A 608 21.17 9.48 13.52
C PHE A 608 22.25 8.49 13.10
N VAL A 609 22.64 8.45 11.82
CA VAL A 609 23.72 7.61 11.30
C VAL A 609 24.98 8.43 11.02
N SER A 610 26.16 7.84 11.21
CA SER A 610 27.46 8.47 10.88
C SER A 610 28.11 7.87 9.62
N SER A 611 27.57 6.77 9.11
CA SER A 611 27.98 6.10 7.87
C SER A 611 26.77 5.48 7.20
N GLU A 612 26.93 5.09 5.94
CA GLU A 612 25.92 4.32 5.21
C GLU A 612 25.58 3.05 6.00
N THR A 613 24.29 2.87 6.34
CA THR A 613 23.83 1.76 7.16
C THR A 613 22.63 1.08 6.52
N PRO A 614 22.74 -0.19 6.09
CA PRO A 614 21.61 -0.98 5.62
C PRO A 614 20.56 -1.14 6.75
N PHE A 615 19.27 -1.04 6.42
CA PHE A 615 18.22 -1.15 7.44
C PHE A 615 17.12 -2.16 7.10
N ARG A 616 16.89 -2.46 5.82
CA ARG A 616 15.94 -3.50 5.41
C ARG A 616 16.32 -4.15 4.10
N LYS A 617 15.77 -5.35 3.87
CA LYS A 617 15.84 -6.13 2.64
C LYS A 617 14.40 -6.48 2.23
N CYS A 618 14.06 -6.38 0.95
CA CYS A 618 12.72 -6.67 0.46
C CYS A 618 12.72 -7.86 -0.49
N THR A 619 11.57 -8.52 -0.64
CA THR A 619 11.34 -9.43 -1.76
C THR A 619 10.60 -8.72 -2.88
N ARG A 620 10.77 -9.23 -4.09
CA ARG A 620 10.04 -8.80 -5.28
C ARG A 620 9.53 -10.01 -6.02
N GLY A 621 8.25 -9.96 -6.45
CA GLY A 621 7.67 -10.99 -7.32
C GLY A 621 8.26 -10.95 -8.72
N ASN A 622 8.38 -12.10 -9.37
CA ASN A 622 8.81 -12.22 -10.75
C ASN A 622 7.58 -12.21 -11.68
N PRO A 623 7.35 -11.14 -12.49
CA PRO A 623 6.15 -11.06 -13.33
C PRO A 623 6.13 -12.16 -14.42
N ASN A 624 7.29 -12.66 -14.81
CA ASN A 624 7.44 -13.72 -15.81
C ASN A 624 7.47 -15.13 -15.21
N HIS A 625 7.37 -15.22 -13.88
CA HIS A 625 7.36 -16.49 -13.15
C HIS A 625 6.47 -16.38 -11.91
N PRO A 626 5.13 -16.38 -12.08
CA PRO A 626 4.19 -16.26 -10.99
C PRO A 626 4.48 -17.27 -9.87
N GLY A 627 4.49 -16.79 -8.62
CA GLY A 627 4.86 -17.60 -7.45
C GLY A 627 6.36 -17.58 -7.09
N GLU A 628 7.23 -17.00 -7.94
CA GLU A 628 8.64 -16.78 -7.62
C GLU A 628 8.87 -15.41 -6.99
N PHE A 629 9.61 -15.39 -5.88
CA PHE A 629 10.08 -14.16 -5.24
C PHE A 629 11.59 -14.20 -5.06
N TYR A 630 12.24 -13.07 -5.29
CA TYR A 630 13.68 -12.89 -5.10
C TYR A 630 13.98 -11.69 -4.21
N PHE A 631 15.12 -11.71 -3.51
CA PHE A 631 15.54 -10.59 -2.70
C PHE A 631 16.07 -9.43 -3.55
N THR A 632 15.71 -8.22 -3.16
CA THR A 632 16.34 -6.98 -3.66
C THR A 632 17.58 -6.64 -2.84
N PRO A 633 18.49 -5.78 -3.36
CA PRO A 633 19.52 -5.18 -2.51
C PRO A 633 18.91 -4.48 -1.29
N CYS A 634 19.69 -4.42 -0.19
CA CYS A 634 19.24 -3.73 1.02
C CYS A 634 19.03 -2.23 0.78
N ASP A 635 17.95 -1.71 1.32
CA ASP A 635 17.76 -0.27 1.46
C ASP A 635 18.70 0.26 2.55
N THR A 636 19.26 1.45 2.33
CA THR A 636 20.35 2.03 3.14
C THR A 636 19.96 3.43 3.60
N VAL A 637 20.20 3.72 4.88
CA VAL A 637 20.16 5.08 5.41
C VAL A 637 21.53 5.72 5.19
N TYR A 638 21.54 6.87 4.53
CA TYR A 638 22.73 7.66 4.27
C TYR A 638 22.86 8.79 5.30
N PRO A 639 24.08 9.10 5.78
CA PRO A 639 24.29 10.19 6.73
C PRO A 639 23.92 11.55 6.09
N SER A 640 23.36 12.45 6.91
CA SER A 640 23.15 13.84 6.50
C SER A 640 24.46 14.60 6.41
N LYS A 641 24.51 15.69 5.65
CA LYS A 641 25.62 16.64 5.68
C LYS A 641 25.74 17.23 7.10
N GLY A 642 26.94 17.27 7.66
CA GLY A 642 27.22 17.77 9.01
C GLY A 642 27.28 16.68 10.09
N PRO A 643 27.46 17.07 11.37
CA PRO A 643 27.65 16.12 12.45
C PRO A 643 26.36 15.32 12.75
N SER A 644 26.49 14.01 12.94
CA SER A 644 25.42 13.16 13.40
C SER A 644 25.04 13.49 14.85
N TYR A 645 23.75 13.28 15.18
CA TYR A 645 23.26 13.42 16.55
C TYR A 645 23.98 12.45 17.51
N LYS A 646 24.40 12.93 18.67
CA LYS A 646 25.21 12.16 19.64
C LYS A 646 24.42 11.66 20.84
N GLY A 647 23.27 12.28 21.13
CA GLY A 647 22.43 11.87 22.24
C GLY A 647 21.70 10.55 21.97
N LYS A 648 21.06 10.01 23.00
CA LYS A 648 20.25 8.80 22.91
C LYS A 648 18.97 9.07 22.11
N VAL A 649 18.63 8.20 21.17
CA VAL A 649 17.34 8.22 20.47
C VAL A 649 16.50 7.04 20.96
N VAL A 650 15.29 7.31 21.44
CA VAL A 650 14.32 6.29 21.85
C VAL A 650 13.08 6.40 20.97
N VAL A 651 12.76 5.32 20.29
CA VAL A 651 11.58 5.25 19.40
C VAL A 651 10.50 4.44 20.10
N LEU A 652 9.34 5.06 20.32
CA LEU A 652 8.20 4.40 20.95
C LEU A 652 7.36 3.69 19.89
N VAL A 653 7.08 2.41 20.11
CA VAL A 653 6.26 1.57 19.22
C VAL A 653 5.24 0.76 20.03
N ASP A 654 4.11 0.46 19.41
CA ASP A 654 3.10 -0.47 19.94
C ASP A 654 2.25 -1.08 18.80
N GLU A 655 1.15 -1.74 19.12
CA GLU A 655 0.22 -2.37 18.18
C GLU A 655 -0.47 -1.39 17.20
N ASN A 656 -0.30 -0.07 17.38
CA ASN A 656 -0.73 0.95 16.41
C ASN A 656 0.33 1.25 15.33
N THR A 657 1.59 0.88 15.60
CA THR A 657 2.69 1.06 14.67
C THR A 657 2.55 0.04 13.54
N LEU A 658 2.17 0.49 12.35
CA LEU A 658 1.85 -0.32 11.17
C LEU A 658 2.52 0.28 9.92
N SER A 659 2.97 -0.59 9.00
CA SER A 659 3.40 -0.21 7.65
C SER A 659 4.49 0.89 7.67
N GLU A 660 4.17 2.13 7.26
CA GLU A 660 5.09 3.28 7.33
C GLU A 660 5.74 3.45 8.70
N GLY A 661 5.02 3.15 9.79
CA GLY A 661 5.56 3.20 11.16
C GLY A 661 6.64 2.16 11.40
N GLU A 662 6.43 0.94 10.90
CA GLU A 662 7.41 -0.14 10.97
C GLU A 662 8.63 0.18 10.09
N TYR A 663 8.41 0.70 8.89
CA TYR A 663 9.45 1.19 7.99
C TYR A 663 10.34 2.25 8.66
N GLN A 664 9.73 3.27 9.28
CA GLN A 664 10.48 4.32 9.97
C GLN A 664 11.20 3.79 11.21
N ALA A 665 10.58 2.89 11.98
CA ALA A 665 11.23 2.25 13.11
C ALA A 665 12.51 1.49 12.68
N MET A 666 12.47 0.78 11.53
CA MET A 666 13.66 0.13 10.96
C MET A 666 14.72 1.16 10.54
N MET A 667 14.31 2.26 9.89
CA MET A 667 15.23 3.35 9.53
C MET A 667 15.89 3.98 10.74
N PHE A 668 15.13 4.24 11.80
CA PHE A 668 15.69 4.82 13.04
C PHE A 668 16.60 3.84 13.77
N ARG A 669 16.27 2.53 13.76
CA ARG A 669 17.12 1.47 14.35
C ARG A 669 18.53 1.44 13.73
N ALA A 670 18.71 1.89 12.50
CA ALA A 670 20.02 2.02 11.88
C ALA A 670 20.91 3.06 12.59
N GLY A 671 20.33 3.96 13.38
CA GLY A 671 21.06 4.95 14.19
C GLY A 671 21.88 4.29 15.31
N GLN A 672 23.14 4.69 15.44
CA GLN A 672 24.12 4.07 16.36
C GLN A 672 23.72 4.14 17.84
N ASN A 673 22.98 5.18 18.22
CA ASN A 673 22.52 5.41 19.61
C ASN A 673 21.00 5.22 19.74
N THR A 674 20.36 4.52 18.80
CA THR A 674 18.91 4.33 18.79
C THR A 674 18.51 3.07 19.54
N VAL A 675 17.39 3.15 20.26
CA VAL A 675 16.71 2.05 20.96
C VAL A 675 15.24 2.09 20.61
N ILE A 676 14.67 0.96 20.23
CA ILE A 676 13.23 0.78 20.07
C ILE A 676 12.63 0.33 21.40
N LEU A 677 11.61 1.03 21.88
CA LEU A 677 10.98 0.78 23.17
C LEU A 677 9.46 0.67 23.01
N GLY A 678 8.88 -0.34 23.62
CA GLY A 678 7.42 -0.51 23.59
C GLY A 678 6.99 -1.95 23.52
N SER A 679 5.97 -2.24 22.71
CA SER A 679 5.43 -3.58 22.50
C SER A 679 5.49 -3.97 21.02
N GLN A 680 5.08 -5.20 20.72
CA GLN A 680 5.03 -5.73 19.36
C GLN A 680 4.18 -4.84 18.45
N THR A 681 4.73 -4.49 17.29
CA THR A 681 4.03 -3.72 16.26
C THR A 681 3.06 -4.58 15.43
N SER A 682 2.37 -3.98 14.50
CA SER A 682 1.31 -4.65 13.74
C SER A 682 1.77 -5.81 12.84
N GLY A 683 3.06 -5.91 12.52
CA GLY A 683 3.62 -7.05 11.78
C GLY A 683 3.18 -7.12 10.32
N ALA A 684 3.01 -5.99 9.67
CA ALA A 684 2.74 -5.87 8.23
C ALA A 684 3.39 -4.58 7.70
N ASP A 685 4.61 -4.72 7.25
CA ASP A 685 5.34 -3.69 6.53
C ASP A 685 5.28 -3.98 5.01
N GLY A 686 5.59 -3.01 4.20
CA GLY A 686 5.54 -3.12 2.76
C GLY A 686 4.32 -2.43 2.15
N ARG A 687 4.38 -2.26 0.83
CA ARG A 687 3.30 -1.61 0.09
C ARG A 687 2.16 -2.57 -0.16
N VAL A 688 0.95 -2.07 -0.07
CA VAL A 688 -0.27 -2.85 -0.31
C VAL A 688 -0.55 -3.03 -1.80
N SER A 689 -1.20 -4.12 -2.14
CA SER A 689 -1.81 -4.38 -3.45
C SER A 689 -3.33 -4.45 -3.32
N ASP A 690 -4.02 -3.74 -4.19
CA ASP A 690 -5.48 -3.75 -4.27
C ASP A 690 -5.98 -5.09 -4.84
N ILE A 691 -6.95 -5.71 -4.20
CA ILE A 691 -7.69 -6.87 -4.70
C ILE A 691 -9.15 -6.49 -4.86
N PHE A 692 -9.69 -6.74 -6.06
CA PHE A 692 -11.08 -6.49 -6.40
C PHE A 692 -11.83 -7.80 -6.60
N LEU A 693 -12.97 -7.94 -5.91
CA LEU A 693 -13.82 -9.13 -5.96
C LEU A 693 -15.23 -8.78 -6.43
N PRO A 694 -15.94 -9.74 -7.06
CA PRO A 694 -17.36 -9.58 -7.43
C PRO A 694 -18.20 -8.99 -6.30
N GLY A 695 -19.21 -8.21 -6.66
CA GLY A 695 -20.07 -7.50 -5.70
C GLY A 695 -19.47 -6.19 -5.19
N GLY A 696 -18.50 -5.60 -5.90
CA GLY A 696 -17.89 -4.33 -5.55
C GLY A 696 -16.99 -4.37 -4.32
N ILE A 697 -16.49 -5.55 -3.93
CA ILE A 697 -15.61 -5.68 -2.77
C ILE A 697 -14.18 -5.32 -3.14
N LYS A 698 -13.54 -4.52 -2.26
CA LYS A 698 -12.11 -4.22 -2.32
C LYS A 698 -11.44 -4.54 -1.01
N THR A 699 -10.29 -5.20 -1.08
CA THR A 699 -9.39 -5.44 0.06
C THR A 699 -7.93 -5.26 -0.34
N TRP A 700 -7.01 -5.44 0.60
CA TRP A 700 -5.57 -5.35 0.40
C TRP A 700 -4.85 -6.63 0.80
N ILE A 701 -3.64 -6.80 0.24
CA ILE A 701 -2.58 -7.68 0.75
C ILE A 701 -1.27 -6.92 0.79
N SER A 702 -0.31 -7.34 1.63
CA SER A 702 1.07 -6.88 1.57
C SER A 702 1.70 -7.37 0.26
N GLY A 703 2.06 -6.44 -0.64
CA GLY A 703 2.48 -6.77 -2.01
C GLY A 703 3.91 -7.29 -2.13
N PHE A 704 4.78 -7.03 -1.14
CA PHE A 704 6.14 -7.57 -1.05
C PHE A 704 6.52 -7.85 0.41
N GLY A 705 7.43 -8.78 0.62
CA GLY A 705 7.97 -9.12 1.93
C GLY A 705 9.06 -8.14 2.36
N VAL A 706 9.09 -7.83 3.65
CA VAL A 706 10.09 -6.98 4.29
C VAL A 706 10.83 -7.77 5.36
N TYR A 707 12.13 -7.62 5.39
CA TYR A 707 13.04 -8.34 6.27
C TYR A 707 14.10 -7.39 6.81
N TYR A 708 14.69 -7.73 7.96
CA TYR A 708 15.92 -7.12 8.39
C TYR A 708 17.08 -7.43 7.41
N PRO A 709 18.19 -6.66 7.40
CA PRO A 709 19.30 -6.90 6.47
C PRO A 709 19.90 -8.31 6.56
N ASP A 710 19.84 -8.94 7.71
CA ASP A 710 20.29 -10.33 7.98
C ASP A 710 19.28 -11.39 7.52
N GLY A 711 18.10 -10.98 7.01
CA GLY A 711 17.00 -11.87 6.62
C GLY A 711 15.99 -12.15 7.73
N GLY A 712 16.12 -11.50 8.89
CA GLY A 712 15.15 -11.63 9.98
C GLY A 712 13.75 -11.20 9.56
N GLN A 713 12.74 -11.99 9.96
CA GLN A 713 11.33 -11.86 9.60
C GLN A 713 10.67 -10.64 10.27
N THR A 714 9.93 -9.82 9.50
CA THR A 714 9.06 -8.76 10.05
C THR A 714 7.57 -9.07 9.93
N GLN A 715 7.13 -9.72 8.84
CA GLN A 715 5.72 -10.09 8.68
C GLN A 715 5.28 -10.98 9.84
N ARG A 716 4.13 -10.69 10.45
CA ARG A 716 3.56 -11.29 11.66
C ARG A 716 4.32 -10.98 12.95
N VAL A 717 5.64 -10.86 12.89
CA VAL A 717 6.50 -10.58 14.06
C VAL A 717 6.45 -9.11 14.46
N GLY A 718 6.42 -8.22 13.45
CA GLY A 718 6.56 -6.78 13.65
C GLY A 718 7.99 -6.36 14.00
N ILE A 719 8.11 -5.12 14.42
CA ILE A 719 9.37 -4.61 14.97
C ILE A 719 9.47 -5.06 16.42
N VAL A 720 10.46 -5.89 16.70
CA VAL A 720 10.74 -6.35 18.07
C VAL A 720 11.42 -5.22 18.84
N PRO A 721 10.85 -4.73 19.94
CA PRO A 721 11.48 -3.68 20.74
C PRO A 721 12.72 -4.21 21.46
N ASP A 722 13.73 -3.36 21.61
CA ASP A 722 14.93 -3.65 22.40
C ASP A 722 14.64 -3.60 23.90
N ILE A 723 13.64 -2.79 24.28
CA ILE A 723 13.12 -2.69 25.66
C ILE A 723 11.61 -2.88 25.62
N GLU A 724 11.14 -4.02 26.11
CA GLU A 724 9.70 -4.29 26.18
C GLU A 724 9.04 -3.54 27.34
N VAL A 725 8.01 -2.75 27.01
CA VAL A 725 7.15 -2.04 27.95
C VAL A 725 5.73 -2.08 27.41
N LYS A 726 4.78 -2.53 28.22
CA LYS A 726 3.35 -2.53 27.92
C LYS A 726 2.59 -1.69 28.92
N PRO A 727 1.50 -1.02 28.51
CA PRO A 727 0.61 -0.36 29.45
C PRO A 727 0.03 -1.35 30.44
N THR A 728 0.00 -0.98 31.71
CA THR A 728 -0.63 -1.77 32.79
C THR A 728 -2.02 -1.21 33.13
N VAL A 729 -2.90 -2.04 33.71
CA VAL A 729 -4.18 -1.58 34.25
C VAL A 729 -3.95 -0.45 35.28
N LYS A 730 -2.92 -0.58 36.10
CA LYS A 730 -2.55 0.43 37.10
C LYS A 730 -2.06 1.73 36.45
N GLY A 731 -1.20 1.64 35.43
CA GLY A 731 -0.72 2.82 34.69
C GLY A 731 -1.86 3.57 34.01
N LEU A 732 -2.80 2.84 33.40
CA LEU A 732 -4.01 3.42 32.81
C LEU A 732 -4.88 4.10 33.88
N ALA A 733 -5.08 3.49 35.04
CA ALA A 733 -5.84 4.07 36.15
C ALA A 733 -5.21 5.37 36.67
N GLU A 734 -3.90 5.44 36.73
CA GLU A 734 -3.11 6.60 37.18
C GLU A 734 -2.98 7.66 36.06
N GLY A 735 -3.41 7.36 34.83
CA GLY A 735 -3.27 8.25 33.66
C GLY A 735 -1.84 8.45 33.21
N ARG A 736 -0.97 7.48 33.48
CA ARG A 736 0.45 7.50 33.12
C ARG A 736 0.68 6.98 31.71
N ASP A 737 1.69 7.52 31.04
CA ASP A 737 2.28 6.96 29.83
C ASP A 737 3.57 6.22 30.21
N GLU A 738 3.44 4.94 30.59
CA GLU A 738 4.54 4.13 31.10
C GLU A 738 5.65 3.93 30.05
N LEU A 739 5.32 3.95 28.75
CA LEU A 739 6.29 3.88 27.67
C LEU A 739 7.12 5.18 27.61
N LEU A 740 6.46 6.34 27.65
CA LEU A 740 7.15 7.64 27.66
C LEU A 740 7.99 7.84 28.94
N GLU A 741 7.46 7.46 30.08
CA GLU A 741 8.21 7.50 31.34
C GLU A 741 9.50 6.65 31.30
N LYS A 742 9.39 5.44 30.72
CA LYS A 742 10.56 4.56 30.57
C LYS A 742 11.55 5.11 29.56
N ALA A 743 11.07 5.73 28.46
CA ALA A 743 11.94 6.39 27.49
C ALA A 743 12.78 7.52 28.14
N ILE A 744 12.14 8.35 28.96
CA ILE A 744 12.82 9.41 29.71
C ILE A 744 13.87 8.79 30.65
N GLU A 745 13.53 7.72 31.36
CA GLU A 745 14.46 7.00 32.24
C GLU A 745 15.70 6.48 31.47
N VAL A 746 15.49 5.89 30.29
CA VAL A 746 16.58 5.37 29.44
C VAL A 746 17.52 6.50 29.02
N VAL A 747 16.98 7.63 28.55
CA VAL A 747 17.79 8.80 28.18
C VAL A 747 18.57 9.36 29.37
N GLU A 748 17.95 9.47 30.55
CA GLU A 748 18.59 10.01 31.74
C GLU A 748 19.71 9.10 32.29
N LYS A 749 19.54 7.77 32.23
CA LYS A 749 20.57 6.80 32.68
C LYS A 749 21.81 6.83 31.80
N GLU A 750 21.64 6.82 30.48
CA GLU A 750 22.76 6.80 29.55
C GLU A 750 23.57 8.10 29.60
N TYR A 751 22.89 9.23 29.77
CA TYR A 751 23.56 10.51 29.93
C TYR A 751 24.48 10.54 31.21
N LYS A 752 24.07 9.86 32.27
CA LYS A 752 24.90 9.74 33.50
C LYS A 752 26.11 8.84 33.29
N SER A 753 25.97 7.75 32.52
CA SER A 753 27.06 6.81 32.22
C SER A 753 28.12 7.39 31.29
N ASN A 754 27.75 8.27 30.39
CA ASN A 754 28.66 8.90 29.40
C ASN A 754 29.27 10.22 29.92
N GLY A 755 28.83 10.74 31.04
CA GLY A 755 29.28 12.00 31.64
C GLY A 755 30.10 11.85 32.93
N ALA A 756 30.47 10.59 33.33
CA ALA A 756 31.27 10.31 34.50
C ALA A 756 32.75 9.99 34.15
#